data_116fe85b5ff54a436962b9978b463785
#
_entry.id   116fe85b5ff54a436962b9978b463785
#
_cell.length_a   1.000
_cell.length_b   1.000
_cell.length_c   1.000
_cell.angle_alpha   90.00
_cell.angle_beta   90.00
_cell.angle_gamma   90.00
#
_symmetry.space_group_name_H-M   'P 1'
#
loop_
_entity.id
_entity.type
_entity.pdbx_description
1 polymer ?
#
loop_
_entity_poly.entity_id
_entity_poly.type
_entity_poly.pdbx_seq_one_letter_code
_entity_poly.pdbx_strand_id
1 'polypeptide(L)'
;MSQGRVISYALGDVANNLSFMMTSLFLMAYMTDIAGISAAAAGTIYGVTKIWAGIADLVAGQTVDRVNTRWGRLRPWLLWGPLPLAAVLIALFSTPEALGGGAAAVAWILLFDCAFQLCYSFVNIPYGSLSAAMTQSAVDRSRLAGARSIASSITGVLLAVFLAPQFSDTTVDGIRLKFTITIAIVAAVAVVLYFICFLNTRETVQRPPGRVRMADTFKMIGKNKPLLVLCLGALFLLGAMFTLMAVQMYYARVVLGSASHFIWLQLGNTVGTVIIASFVPAITVRLGKRMGYVVCAVVAIVAYLIMANVPGGGEMAALAVAVIAFFVYGLGVGGTNALMFSMQADTVDYGEWKSGTRAEGASYSILSFVRKCGQGIGGWIGGIVIGLYGYNKANLEAAATDVDLMNRIDQGIRVAAGYVPAIFAVLAVVVMFFYPLSAEQHKNIVADLLARRTTASAAQVDEDADGLDINTEGTLVARRPVVTINEQYGAGGTYIGQRVAERLGVPFVGSKFSSAEIEEIDRAAEAEPTMNRWLWDFAHTSNADIDAAVRADAESNTRVVKENTAEVVGFVKDDGGVILGRDATRVLALMRGAFHIRLEAPVRVRIDRAAETAKISRETAAQRQSREDRMRNEMSMRLMKYDATDHAYYDLVVNTADSLDEAVDQIVAAYRQKFPDLAR
;
A
#
# COMPACT_ATOMS: atom_id res chain seq x y z
N MET A 1 -2.23 -0.55 17.96
CA MET A 1 -2.63 0.89 18.03
C MET A 1 -4.08 1.01 18.48
N SER A 2 -4.47 2.08 19.26
CA SER A 2 -5.88 2.25 19.68
C SER A 2 -6.76 2.67 18.50
N GLN A 3 -8.03 2.22 18.48
CA GLN A 3 -8.98 2.58 17.41
C GLN A 3 -9.18 4.11 17.27
N GLY A 4 -9.16 4.85 18.38
CA GLY A 4 -9.27 6.30 18.35
C GLY A 4 -8.15 6.99 17.56
N ARG A 5 -6.92 6.46 17.59
CA ARG A 5 -5.80 6.97 16.76
C ARG A 5 -5.99 6.67 15.29
N VAL A 6 -6.50 5.49 14.96
CA VAL A 6 -6.79 5.10 13.56
C VAL A 6 -7.88 6.00 12.98
N ILE A 7 -8.98 6.21 13.71
CA ILE A 7 -10.07 7.11 13.29
C ILE A 7 -9.56 8.54 13.14
N SER A 8 -8.78 9.05 14.12
CA SER A 8 -8.24 10.41 14.03
C SER A 8 -7.30 10.61 12.84
N TYR A 9 -6.52 9.60 12.48
CA TYR A 9 -5.70 9.60 11.28
C TYR A 9 -6.58 9.58 10.02
N ALA A 10 -7.63 8.75 9.97
CA ALA A 10 -8.58 8.72 8.85
C ALA A 10 -9.33 10.06 8.67
N LEU A 11 -9.66 10.75 9.76
CA LEU A 11 -10.24 12.12 9.68
C LEU A 11 -9.28 13.11 9.02
N GLY A 12 -7.97 12.94 9.19
CA GLY A 12 -6.96 13.69 8.44
C GLY A 12 -7.03 13.43 6.93
N ASP A 13 -7.40 12.20 6.52
CA ASP A 13 -7.61 11.88 5.10
C ASP A 13 -8.91 12.49 4.54
N VAL A 14 -9.97 12.52 5.34
CA VAL A 14 -11.17 13.29 4.99
C VAL A 14 -10.80 14.75 4.70
N ALA A 15 -10.07 15.39 5.60
CA ALA A 15 -9.63 16.78 5.44
C ALA A 15 -8.77 16.98 4.17
N ASN A 16 -7.85 16.05 3.92
CA ASN A 16 -6.99 16.07 2.73
C ASN A 16 -7.80 15.93 1.45
N ASN A 17 -8.74 14.99 1.42
CA ASN A 17 -9.59 14.74 0.25
C ASN A 17 -10.67 15.82 0.05
N LEU A 18 -11.18 16.47 1.09
CA LEU A 18 -12.04 17.63 0.96
C LEU A 18 -11.37 18.70 0.07
N SER A 19 -10.09 19.01 0.31
CA SER A 19 -9.35 19.98 -0.49
C SER A 19 -9.01 19.45 -1.89
N PHE A 20 -8.50 18.21 -1.98
CA PHE A 20 -8.07 17.62 -3.25
C PHE A 20 -9.22 17.36 -4.22
N MET A 21 -10.27 16.69 -3.77
CA MET A 21 -11.42 16.37 -4.63
C MET A 21 -12.21 17.60 -5.01
N MET A 22 -12.25 18.61 -4.12
CA MET A 22 -12.83 19.91 -4.40
C MET A 22 -12.24 20.53 -5.66
N THR A 23 -10.93 20.62 -5.74
CA THR A 23 -10.23 21.16 -6.91
C THR A 23 -10.27 20.23 -8.12
N SER A 24 -10.24 18.91 -7.91
CA SER A 24 -10.18 17.95 -9.00
C SER A 24 -11.51 17.74 -9.71
N LEU A 25 -12.65 17.82 -9.00
CA LEU A 25 -13.99 17.56 -9.53
C LEU A 25 -14.74 18.84 -9.91
N PHE A 26 -14.53 19.93 -9.18
CA PHE A 26 -15.40 21.10 -9.27
C PHE A 26 -14.70 22.38 -9.74
N LEU A 27 -13.35 22.46 -9.67
CA LEU A 27 -12.64 23.69 -10.02
C LEU A 27 -12.85 24.08 -11.48
N MET A 28 -12.82 23.12 -12.41
CA MET A 28 -13.02 23.41 -13.82
C MET A 28 -14.44 23.97 -14.08
N ALA A 29 -15.45 23.33 -13.51
CA ALA A 29 -16.83 23.80 -13.62
C ALA A 29 -17.02 25.17 -12.94
N TYR A 30 -16.39 25.44 -11.81
CA TYR A 30 -16.38 26.73 -11.17
C TYR A 30 -15.78 27.83 -12.09
N MET A 31 -14.64 27.54 -12.73
CA MET A 31 -13.96 28.47 -13.63
C MET A 31 -14.85 28.85 -14.82
N THR A 32 -15.54 27.89 -15.42
CA THR A 32 -16.35 28.14 -16.61
C THR A 32 -17.71 28.71 -16.29
N ASP A 33 -18.43 28.11 -15.34
CA ASP A 33 -19.85 28.37 -15.14
C ASP A 33 -20.11 29.52 -14.17
N ILE A 34 -19.18 29.77 -13.23
CA ILE A 34 -19.31 30.79 -12.19
C ILE A 34 -18.35 31.95 -12.41
N ALA A 35 -17.05 31.68 -12.64
CA ALA A 35 -16.05 32.70 -12.88
C ALA A 35 -16.11 33.26 -14.32
N GLY A 36 -16.76 32.55 -15.27
CA GLY A 36 -16.95 33.01 -16.65
C GLY A 36 -15.70 32.90 -17.54
N ILE A 37 -14.73 32.06 -17.15
CA ILE A 37 -13.51 31.82 -17.91
C ILE A 37 -13.79 30.80 -19.02
N SER A 38 -13.16 30.95 -20.19
CA SER A 38 -13.31 29.97 -21.28
C SER A 38 -12.81 28.62 -20.88
N ALA A 39 -13.46 27.54 -21.35
CA ALA A 39 -13.09 26.16 -21.01
C ALA A 39 -11.62 25.81 -21.40
N ALA A 40 -11.14 26.36 -22.52
CA ALA A 40 -9.76 26.19 -22.96
C ALA A 40 -8.75 26.84 -21.98
N ALA A 41 -9.05 28.05 -21.49
CA ALA A 41 -8.24 28.73 -20.49
C ALA A 41 -8.29 28.00 -19.14
N ALA A 42 -9.48 27.54 -18.72
CA ALA A 42 -9.65 26.74 -17.50
C ALA A 42 -8.84 25.44 -17.55
N GLY A 43 -8.89 24.71 -18.67
CA GLY A 43 -8.07 23.52 -18.88
C GLY A 43 -6.56 23.82 -18.85
N THR A 44 -6.14 24.96 -19.43
CA THR A 44 -4.74 25.37 -19.43
C THR A 44 -4.25 25.71 -18.01
N ILE A 45 -5.04 26.46 -17.23
CA ILE A 45 -4.75 26.71 -15.81
C ILE A 45 -4.57 25.38 -15.08
N TYR A 46 -5.56 24.48 -15.22
CA TYR A 46 -5.50 23.17 -14.57
C TYR A 46 -4.24 22.38 -14.93
N GLY A 47 -3.87 22.35 -16.22
CA GLY A 47 -2.68 21.67 -16.70
C GLY A 47 -1.38 22.24 -16.11
N VAL A 48 -1.21 23.56 -16.18
CA VAL A 48 -0.02 24.25 -15.66
C VAL A 48 0.13 24.08 -14.16
N THR A 49 -0.97 24.24 -13.41
CA THR A 49 -0.92 24.15 -11.94
C THR A 49 -0.67 22.73 -11.43
N LYS A 50 -1.08 21.69 -12.17
CA LYS A 50 -0.73 20.30 -11.82
C LYS A 50 0.74 19.96 -12.09
N ILE A 51 1.35 20.52 -13.14
CA ILE A 51 2.81 20.40 -13.35
C ILE A 51 3.54 21.14 -12.22
N TRP A 52 3.10 22.36 -11.87
CA TRP A 52 3.60 23.11 -10.72
C TRP A 52 3.48 22.33 -9.41
N ALA A 53 2.36 21.63 -9.19
CA ALA A 53 2.15 20.78 -8.02
C ALA A 53 3.24 19.69 -7.88
N GLY A 54 3.73 19.14 -8.98
CA GLY A 54 4.85 18.20 -8.98
C GLY A 54 6.14 18.84 -8.45
N ILE A 55 6.42 20.09 -8.83
CA ILE A 55 7.56 20.86 -8.32
C ILE A 55 7.34 21.21 -6.84
N ALA A 56 6.14 21.64 -6.46
CA ALA A 56 5.79 21.97 -5.09
C ALA A 56 5.96 20.75 -4.14
N ASP A 57 5.66 19.54 -4.59
CA ASP A 57 5.89 18.31 -3.81
C ASP A 57 7.40 18.09 -3.52
N LEU A 58 8.27 18.34 -4.50
CA LEU A 58 9.71 18.21 -4.30
C LEU A 58 10.22 19.24 -3.27
N VAL A 59 9.75 20.48 -3.38
CA VAL A 59 10.10 21.56 -2.44
C VAL A 59 9.60 21.25 -1.03
N ALA A 60 8.34 20.85 -0.92
CA ALA A 60 7.74 20.50 0.37
C ALA A 60 8.43 19.31 1.02
N GLY A 61 8.69 18.23 0.27
CA GLY A 61 9.39 17.06 0.77
C GLY A 61 10.77 17.39 1.35
N GLN A 62 11.58 18.17 0.60
CA GLN A 62 12.90 18.59 1.08
C GLN A 62 12.83 19.49 2.31
N THR A 63 11.84 20.37 2.37
CA THR A 63 11.68 21.31 3.50
C THR A 63 11.23 20.57 4.76
N VAL A 64 10.23 19.70 4.63
CA VAL A 64 9.71 18.87 5.72
C VAL A 64 10.81 18.00 6.34
N ASP A 65 11.70 17.44 5.51
CA ASP A 65 12.80 16.61 6.00
C ASP A 65 13.87 17.37 6.79
N ARG A 66 13.93 18.70 6.66
CA ARG A 66 14.92 19.57 7.37
C ARG A 66 14.39 20.13 8.68
N VAL A 67 13.07 20.15 8.85
CA VAL A 67 12.43 20.73 10.04
C VAL A 67 12.32 19.68 11.13
N ASN A 68 12.78 20.03 12.34
CA ASN A 68 12.57 19.22 13.54
C ASN A 68 12.13 20.12 14.68
N THR A 69 10.96 19.84 15.27
CA THR A 69 10.35 20.64 16.31
C THR A 69 10.03 19.81 17.55
N ARG A 70 9.63 20.47 18.65
CA ARG A 70 9.15 19.80 19.88
C ARG A 70 7.93 18.88 19.65
N TRP A 71 7.18 19.06 18.56
CA TRP A 71 6.01 18.23 18.19
C TRP A 71 6.33 17.12 17.20
N GLY A 72 7.60 16.98 16.78
CA GLY A 72 8.06 16.09 15.74
C GLY A 72 8.37 16.84 14.44
N ARG A 73 8.56 16.08 13.37
CA ARG A 73 8.93 16.60 12.04
C ARG A 73 7.73 16.81 11.12
N LEU A 74 6.74 15.93 11.19
CA LEU A 74 5.57 15.90 10.29
C LEU A 74 4.37 16.62 10.89
N ARG A 75 4.11 16.45 12.17
CA ARG A 75 2.94 16.98 12.88
C ARG A 75 2.81 18.51 12.88
N PRO A 76 3.86 19.33 12.95
CA PRO A 76 3.74 20.78 12.89
C PRO A 76 3.05 21.28 11.63
N TRP A 77 3.25 20.58 10.50
CA TRP A 77 2.62 20.93 9.23
C TRP A 77 1.11 20.66 9.22
N LEU A 78 0.63 19.70 10.01
CA LEU A 78 -0.80 19.43 10.20
C LEU A 78 -1.46 20.44 11.16
N LEU A 79 -0.69 21.16 11.95
CA LEU A 79 -1.19 22.22 12.83
C LEU A 79 -1.29 23.57 12.11
N TRP A 80 -0.19 23.99 11.45
CA TRP A 80 -0.09 25.32 10.87
C TRP A 80 -0.44 25.36 9.39
N GLY A 81 -0.21 24.29 8.65
CA GLY A 81 -0.45 24.20 7.20
C GLY A 81 -1.92 24.29 6.79
N PRO A 82 -2.89 23.72 7.53
CA PRO A 82 -4.31 23.80 7.17
C PRO A 82 -4.88 25.22 7.12
N LEU A 83 -4.38 26.14 7.92
CA LEU A 83 -4.88 27.52 7.92
C LEU A 83 -4.59 28.28 6.60
N PRO A 84 -3.31 28.36 6.12
CA PRO A 84 -3.04 28.94 4.83
C PRO A 84 -3.69 28.14 3.68
N LEU A 85 -3.76 26.81 3.78
CA LEU A 85 -4.45 25.98 2.79
C LEU A 85 -5.93 26.35 2.68
N ALA A 86 -6.63 26.51 3.80
CA ALA A 86 -8.03 26.93 3.84
C ALA A 86 -8.22 28.34 3.27
N ALA A 87 -7.38 29.29 3.66
CA ALA A 87 -7.45 30.67 3.15
C ALA A 87 -7.27 30.73 1.63
N VAL A 88 -6.29 30.01 1.11
CA VAL A 88 -6.02 29.97 -0.35
C VAL A 88 -7.11 29.21 -1.08
N LEU A 89 -7.69 28.14 -0.52
CA LEU A 89 -8.82 27.41 -1.10
C LEU A 89 -10.06 28.32 -1.20
N ILE A 90 -10.36 29.08 -0.16
CA ILE A 90 -11.46 30.04 -0.17
C ILE A 90 -11.21 31.11 -1.25
N ALA A 91 -10.02 31.70 -1.31
CA ALA A 91 -9.67 32.70 -2.31
C ALA A 91 -9.75 32.17 -3.75
N LEU A 92 -9.33 30.90 -3.97
CA LEU A 92 -9.43 30.24 -5.28
C LEU A 92 -10.87 30.17 -5.80
N PHE A 93 -11.83 29.85 -4.91
CA PHE A 93 -13.26 29.76 -5.24
C PHE A 93 -14.04 31.04 -4.96
N SER A 94 -13.37 32.17 -4.77
CA SER A 94 -13.97 33.49 -4.49
C SER A 94 -13.48 34.54 -5.49
N THR A 95 -13.54 34.21 -6.78
CA THR A 95 -13.14 35.15 -7.83
C THR A 95 -14.05 36.41 -7.79
N PRO A 96 -13.49 37.62 -7.59
CA PRO A 96 -14.28 38.85 -7.53
C PRO A 96 -15.06 39.12 -8.83
N GLU A 97 -16.30 39.56 -8.71
CA GLU A 97 -17.14 39.87 -9.89
C GLU A 97 -16.56 40.97 -10.76
N ALA A 98 -15.89 41.94 -10.14
CA ALA A 98 -15.25 43.05 -10.83
C ALA A 98 -14.17 42.63 -11.85
N LEU A 99 -13.64 41.39 -11.73
CA LEU A 99 -12.65 40.85 -12.66
C LEU A 99 -13.28 40.29 -13.95
N GLY A 100 -14.60 40.11 -13.99
CA GLY A 100 -15.29 39.47 -15.12
C GLY A 100 -14.72 38.10 -15.45
N GLY A 101 -14.92 37.62 -16.67
CA GLY A 101 -14.31 36.36 -17.17
C GLY A 101 -13.00 36.57 -17.94
N GLY A 102 -12.39 37.76 -17.83
CA GLY A 102 -11.22 38.16 -18.62
C GLY A 102 -9.87 37.74 -18.05
N ALA A 103 -8.80 38.32 -18.60
CA ALA A 103 -7.41 37.99 -18.23
C ALA A 103 -7.13 38.18 -16.73
N ALA A 104 -7.77 39.13 -16.07
CA ALA A 104 -7.60 39.34 -14.63
C ALA A 104 -8.16 38.16 -13.79
N ALA A 105 -9.32 37.62 -14.18
CA ALA A 105 -9.86 36.42 -13.52
C ALA A 105 -8.97 35.17 -13.75
N VAL A 106 -8.44 35.02 -14.97
CA VAL A 106 -7.46 33.97 -15.28
C VAL A 106 -6.22 34.09 -14.39
N ALA A 107 -5.67 35.32 -14.27
CA ALA A 107 -4.51 35.58 -13.41
C ALA A 107 -4.79 35.30 -11.93
N TRP A 108 -5.98 35.69 -11.43
CA TRP A 108 -6.43 35.42 -10.07
C TRP A 108 -6.45 33.92 -9.78
N ILE A 109 -7.13 33.14 -10.61
CA ILE A 109 -7.27 31.72 -10.40
C ILE A 109 -5.92 31.00 -10.55
N LEU A 110 -5.09 31.35 -11.56
CA LEU A 110 -3.77 30.81 -11.73
C LEU A 110 -2.89 31.04 -10.49
N LEU A 111 -2.89 32.25 -9.95
CA LEU A 111 -2.13 32.61 -8.75
C LEU A 111 -2.58 31.79 -7.54
N PHE A 112 -3.90 31.75 -7.27
CA PHE A 112 -4.41 31.07 -6.10
C PHE A 112 -4.40 29.55 -6.24
N ASP A 113 -4.51 28.97 -7.45
CA ASP A 113 -4.32 27.54 -7.64
C ASP A 113 -2.85 27.14 -7.49
N CYS A 114 -1.90 27.93 -8.00
CA CYS A 114 -0.47 27.70 -7.73
C CYS A 114 -0.15 27.77 -6.23
N ALA A 115 -0.70 28.76 -5.52
CA ALA A 115 -0.55 28.87 -4.06
C ALA A 115 -1.23 27.70 -3.33
N PHE A 116 -2.41 27.27 -3.80
CA PHE A 116 -3.11 26.10 -3.28
C PHE A 116 -2.27 24.83 -3.42
N GLN A 117 -1.73 24.55 -4.61
CA GLN A 117 -0.90 23.36 -4.83
C GLN A 117 0.34 23.35 -3.91
N LEU A 118 0.96 24.53 -3.69
CA LEU A 118 2.09 24.65 -2.76
C LEU A 118 1.67 24.36 -1.32
N CYS A 119 0.64 25.04 -0.81
CA CYS A 119 0.12 24.81 0.56
C CYS A 119 -0.33 23.36 0.76
N TYR A 120 -1.02 22.81 -0.25
CA TYR A 120 -1.49 21.43 -0.23
C TYR A 120 -0.32 20.45 -0.12
N SER A 121 0.78 20.64 -0.86
CA SER A 121 1.96 19.79 -0.77
C SER A 121 2.60 19.81 0.62
N PHE A 122 2.63 20.98 1.30
CA PHE A 122 3.14 21.10 2.67
C PHE A 122 2.24 20.46 3.73
N VAL A 123 1.01 20.13 3.41
CA VAL A 123 0.11 19.38 4.30
C VAL A 123 0.04 17.91 3.93
N ASN A 124 -0.12 17.60 2.63
CA ASN A 124 -0.33 16.25 2.12
C ASN A 124 0.90 15.35 2.30
N ILE A 125 2.13 15.85 2.03
CA ILE A 125 3.36 15.05 2.16
C ILE A 125 3.63 14.64 3.60
N PRO A 126 3.61 15.56 4.60
CA PRO A 126 3.72 15.17 6.01
C PRO A 126 2.61 14.22 6.45
N TYR A 127 1.36 14.47 6.03
CA TYR A 127 0.23 13.60 6.34
C TYR A 127 0.42 12.18 5.79
N GLY A 128 0.77 12.05 4.51
CA GLY A 128 1.04 10.76 3.88
C GLY A 128 2.20 9.99 4.55
N SER A 129 3.24 10.71 5.00
CA SER A 129 4.39 10.13 5.68
C SER A 129 4.12 9.77 7.14
N LEU A 130 3.07 10.33 7.74
CA LEU A 130 2.77 10.19 9.18
C LEU A 130 2.44 8.74 9.55
N SER A 131 1.77 7.98 8.69
CA SER A 131 1.44 6.56 8.95
C SER A 131 2.69 5.74 9.26
N ALA A 132 3.75 5.93 8.50
CA ALA A 132 5.02 5.26 8.69
C ALA A 132 5.76 5.73 9.96
N ALA A 133 5.55 6.98 10.38
CA ALA A 133 6.13 7.55 11.59
C ALA A 133 5.33 7.21 12.86
N MET A 134 4.07 6.80 12.74
CA MET A 134 3.19 6.44 13.87
C MET A 134 3.40 5.02 14.37
N THR A 135 3.84 4.09 13.52
CA THR A 135 3.98 2.68 13.90
C THR A 135 4.94 1.94 13.00
N GLN A 136 5.61 0.92 13.56
CA GLN A 136 6.40 -0.06 12.81
C GLN A 136 5.61 -1.35 12.56
N SER A 137 4.45 -1.53 13.21
CA SER A 137 3.59 -2.69 13.04
C SER A 137 2.94 -2.70 11.66
N ALA A 138 3.13 -3.77 10.90
CA ALA A 138 2.49 -3.97 9.59
C ALA A 138 0.96 -3.98 9.70
N VAL A 139 0.42 -4.61 10.75
CA VAL A 139 -1.02 -4.67 11.01
C VAL A 139 -1.60 -3.28 11.25
N ASP A 140 -0.95 -2.46 12.08
CA ASP A 140 -1.43 -1.11 12.36
C ASP A 140 -1.33 -0.19 11.13
N ARG A 141 -0.25 -0.31 10.33
CA ARG A 141 -0.13 0.43 9.05
C ARG A 141 -1.25 0.06 8.10
N SER A 142 -1.57 -1.22 8.02
CA SER A 142 -2.66 -1.73 7.21
C SER A 142 -4.03 -1.17 7.67
N ARG A 143 -4.29 -1.13 8.98
CA ARG A 143 -5.50 -0.50 9.55
C ARG A 143 -5.60 0.99 9.20
N LEU A 144 -4.47 1.72 9.26
CA LEU A 144 -4.41 3.13 8.87
C LEU A 144 -4.74 3.31 7.37
N ALA A 145 -4.18 2.48 6.51
CA ALA A 145 -4.43 2.50 5.07
C ALA A 145 -5.90 2.21 4.73
N GLY A 146 -6.46 1.16 5.31
CA GLY A 146 -7.87 0.82 5.12
C GLY A 146 -8.81 1.93 5.56
N ALA A 147 -8.55 2.52 6.73
CA ALA A 147 -9.32 3.65 7.23
C ALA A 147 -9.24 4.87 6.31
N ARG A 148 -8.07 5.14 5.69
CA ARG A 148 -7.90 6.17 4.66
C ARG A 148 -8.76 5.93 3.43
N SER A 149 -8.74 4.72 2.89
CA SER A 149 -9.51 4.39 1.68
C SER A 149 -11.01 4.58 1.88
N ILE A 150 -11.53 4.15 3.03
CA ILE A 150 -12.93 4.38 3.42
C ILE A 150 -13.21 5.88 3.55
N ALA A 151 -12.37 6.62 4.24
CA ALA A 151 -12.49 8.06 4.44
C ALA A 151 -12.50 8.82 3.10
N SER A 152 -11.59 8.50 2.18
CA SER A 152 -11.54 9.07 0.84
C SER A 152 -12.81 8.82 0.04
N SER A 153 -13.33 7.57 0.05
CA SER A 153 -14.57 7.21 -0.64
C SER A 153 -15.78 7.97 -0.11
N ILE A 154 -15.92 8.05 1.22
CA ILE A 154 -16.99 8.81 1.88
C ILE A 154 -16.90 10.29 1.52
N THR A 155 -15.70 10.88 1.52
CA THR A 155 -15.48 12.30 1.19
C THR A 155 -15.95 12.63 -0.22
N GLY A 156 -15.66 11.76 -1.20
CA GLY A 156 -16.11 11.97 -2.58
C GLY A 156 -17.64 12.02 -2.71
N VAL A 157 -18.33 11.10 -2.02
CA VAL A 157 -19.79 11.08 -2.00
C VAL A 157 -20.36 12.32 -1.26
N LEU A 158 -19.78 12.68 -0.11
CA LEU A 158 -20.24 13.88 0.63
C LEU A 158 -20.10 15.14 -0.22
N LEU A 159 -18.96 15.34 -0.88
CA LEU A 159 -18.78 16.50 -1.78
C LEU A 159 -19.80 16.48 -2.93
N ALA A 160 -20.08 15.31 -3.51
CA ALA A 160 -21.09 15.18 -4.54
C ALA A 160 -22.49 15.62 -4.04
N VAL A 161 -22.86 15.20 -2.83
CA VAL A 161 -24.16 15.56 -2.23
C VAL A 161 -24.28 17.05 -1.95
N PHE A 162 -23.24 17.69 -1.41
CA PHE A 162 -23.33 19.08 -0.97
C PHE A 162 -23.01 20.10 -2.07
N LEU A 163 -22.15 19.77 -3.03
CA LEU A 163 -21.70 20.73 -4.05
C LEU A 163 -22.38 20.56 -5.41
N ALA A 164 -22.61 19.32 -5.86
CA ALA A 164 -23.17 19.12 -7.20
C ALA A 164 -24.51 19.85 -7.40
N PRO A 165 -25.46 19.89 -6.45
CA PRO A 165 -26.71 20.65 -6.63
C PRO A 165 -26.52 22.14 -6.83
N GLN A 166 -25.39 22.72 -6.38
CA GLN A 166 -25.15 24.18 -6.55
C GLN A 166 -24.84 24.55 -8.01
N PHE A 167 -24.47 23.57 -8.84
CA PHE A 167 -24.27 23.74 -10.27
C PHE A 167 -25.55 23.56 -11.10
N SER A 168 -26.70 23.25 -10.49
CA SER A 168 -27.97 23.08 -11.21
C SER A 168 -28.44 24.37 -11.82
N ASP A 169 -28.31 25.49 -11.08
CA ASP A 169 -28.60 26.80 -11.57
C ASP A 169 -27.48 27.77 -11.16
N THR A 170 -26.67 28.17 -12.13
CA THR A 170 -25.54 29.10 -11.94
C THR A 170 -25.87 30.52 -12.31
N THR A 171 -27.14 30.81 -12.69
CA THR A 171 -27.62 32.14 -13.05
C THR A 171 -28.21 32.92 -11.87
N VAL A 172 -28.41 32.23 -10.74
CA VAL A 172 -28.99 32.83 -9.53
C VAL A 172 -28.10 33.95 -8.99
N ASP A 173 -28.72 35.08 -8.69
CA ASP A 173 -28.02 36.20 -8.06
C ASP A 173 -27.36 35.78 -6.75
N GLY A 174 -26.10 36.18 -6.57
CA GLY A 174 -25.31 35.81 -5.37
C GLY A 174 -24.74 34.39 -5.38
N ILE A 175 -24.77 33.67 -6.50
CA ILE A 175 -24.20 32.31 -6.61
C ILE A 175 -22.73 32.27 -6.18
N ARG A 176 -21.93 33.27 -6.50
CA ARG A 176 -20.53 33.40 -6.09
C ARG A 176 -20.37 33.44 -4.57
N LEU A 177 -21.20 34.27 -3.91
CA LEU A 177 -21.20 34.35 -2.44
C LEU A 177 -21.62 33.02 -1.81
N LYS A 178 -22.63 32.34 -2.36
CA LYS A 178 -23.08 31.02 -1.91
C LYS A 178 -21.95 30.00 -2.01
N PHE A 179 -21.22 30.00 -3.14
CA PHE A 179 -20.04 29.14 -3.30
C PHE A 179 -18.95 29.46 -2.28
N THR A 180 -18.58 30.73 -2.15
CA THR A 180 -17.60 31.21 -1.16
C THR A 180 -17.94 30.74 0.25
N ILE A 181 -19.20 30.87 0.67
CA ILE A 181 -19.66 30.41 2.00
C ILE A 181 -19.55 28.90 2.11
N THR A 182 -19.99 28.17 1.09
CA THR A 182 -19.91 26.69 1.11
C THR A 182 -18.45 26.21 1.21
N ILE A 183 -17.55 26.82 0.41
CA ILE A 183 -16.12 26.50 0.46
C ILE A 183 -15.52 26.89 1.81
N ALA A 184 -15.92 28.03 2.39
CA ALA A 184 -15.46 28.43 3.72
C ALA A 184 -15.87 27.41 4.80
N ILE A 185 -17.09 26.89 4.71
CA ILE A 185 -17.57 25.83 5.62
C ILE A 185 -16.74 24.55 5.43
N VAL A 186 -16.56 24.10 4.18
CA VAL A 186 -15.77 22.90 3.85
C VAL A 186 -14.32 23.07 4.34
N ALA A 187 -13.72 24.24 4.10
CA ALA A 187 -12.37 24.55 4.55
C ALA A 187 -12.26 24.59 6.09
N ALA A 188 -13.24 25.17 6.78
CA ALA A 188 -13.29 25.19 8.24
C ALA A 188 -13.40 23.76 8.82
N VAL A 189 -14.26 22.93 8.23
CA VAL A 189 -14.36 21.50 8.61
C VAL A 189 -13.02 20.80 8.39
N ALA A 190 -12.36 21.00 7.26
CA ALA A 190 -11.05 20.40 7.00
C ALA A 190 -10.00 20.83 8.04
N VAL A 191 -9.96 22.12 8.42
CA VAL A 191 -9.03 22.60 9.47
C VAL A 191 -9.30 21.92 10.80
N VAL A 192 -10.57 21.78 11.22
CA VAL A 192 -10.93 21.09 12.46
C VAL A 192 -10.50 19.61 12.41
N LEU A 193 -10.74 18.92 11.29
CA LEU A 193 -10.36 17.52 11.14
C LEU A 193 -8.83 17.33 11.16
N TYR A 194 -8.06 18.21 10.52
CA TYR A 194 -6.60 18.19 10.64
C TYR A 194 -6.13 18.45 12.06
N PHE A 195 -6.79 19.36 12.77
CA PHE A 195 -6.48 19.64 14.17
C PHE A 195 -6.74 18.42 15.08
N ILE A 196 -7.85 17.70 14.87
CA ILE A 196 -8.16 16.44 15.55
C ILE A 196 -7.08 15.40 15.24
N CYS A 197 -6.66 15.29 13.97
CA CYS A 197 -5.59 14.41 13.55
C CYS A 197 -4.28 14.77 14.27
N PHE A 198 -3.90 16.06 14.32
CA PHE A 198 -2.70 16.52 15.04
C PHE A 198 -2.72 16.17 16.53
N LEU A 199 -3.85 16.38 17.21
CA LEU A 199 -3.95 16.13 18.67
C LEU A 199 -3.77 14.64 19.02
N ASN A 200 -4.32 13.74 18.21
CA ASN A 200 -4.42 12.32 18.54
C ASN A 200 -3.33 11.45 17.90
N THR A 201 -2.53 11.99 16.96
CA THR A 201 -1.42 11.27 16.34
C THR A 201 -0.09 11.61 17.02
N ARG A 202 0.87 10.69 17.03
CA ARG A 202 2.23 10.91 17.54
C ARG A 202 3.25 10.20 16.67
N GLU A 203 4.37 10.84 16.43
CA GLU A 203 5.52 10.24 15.75
C GLU A 203 6.30 9.40 16.78
N THR A 204 6.25 8.07 16.66
CA THR A 204 6.91 7.15 17.60
C THR A 204 8.15 6.50 16.99
N VAL A 205 8.30 6.57 15.67
CA VAL A 205 9.40 5.94 14.92
C VAL A 205 10.40 6.99 14.50
N GLN A 206 11.64 6.91 15.03
CA GLN A 206 12.75 7.73 14.57
C GLN A 206 13.41 7.08 13.35
N ARG A 207 13.56 7.84 12.26
CA ARG A 207 14.32 7.38 11.08
C ARG A 207 15.78 7.83 11.20
N PRO A 208 16.76 6.96 10.86
CA PRO A 208 18.15 7.39 10.72
C PRO A 208 18.27 8.40 9.56
N PRO A 209 19.16 9.41 9.68
CA PRO A 209 19.37 10.40 8.64
C PRO A 209 20.12 9.80 7.46
N GLY A 210 19.39 9.46 6.39
CA GLY A 210 19.97 9.01 5.13
C GLY A 210 19.74 10.04 4.02
N ARG A 211 20.79 10.68 3.50
CA ARG A 211 20.71 11.59 2.35
C ARG A 211 21.03 10.82 1.06
N VAL A 212 20.01 10.51 0.27
CA VAL A 212 20.22 10.06 -1.11
C VAL A 212 20.30 11.30 -2.01
N ARG A 213 21.35 11.43 -2.82
CA ARG A 213 21.51 12.55 -3.76
C ARG A 213 20.55 12.36 -4.94
N MET A 214 19.79 13.41 -5.28
CA MET A 214 18.84 13.40 -6.39
C MET A 214 19.46 12.97 -7.74
N ALA A 215 20.72 13.37 -7.99
CA ALA A 215 21.42 13.02 -9.22
C ALA A 215 21.66 11.51 -9.37
N ASP A 216 21.98 10.80 -8.28
CA ASP A 216 22.19 9.36 -8.28
C ASP A 216 20.87 8.61 -8.52
N THR A 217 19.78 9.16 -7.98
CA THR A 217 18.42 8.73 -8.20
C THR A 217 18.03 8.72 -9.69
N PHE A 218 18.24 9.83 -10.40
CA PHE A 218 17.90 9.93 -11.83
C PHE A 218 18.73 8.97 -12.70
N LYS A 219 20.01 8.77 -12.35
CA LYS A 219 20.90 7.85 -13.09
C LYS A 219 20.48 6.38 -12.94
N MET A 220 19.99 6.00 -11.77
CA MET A 220 19.46 4.64 -11.51
C MET A 220 18.17 4.38 -12.27
N ILE A 221 17.29 5.37 -12.36
CA ILE A 221 15.97 5.25 -12.99
C ILE A 221 16.09 5.03 -14.49
N GLY A 222 17.01 5.72 -15.17
CA GLY A 222 17.26 5.55 -16.61
C GLY A 222 17.64 4.11 -16.99
N LYS A 223 18.10 3.30 -16.05
CA LYS A 223 18.45 1.89 -16.23
C LYS A 223 17.30 0.92 -15.88
N ASN A 224 16.24 1.41 -15.25
CA ASN A 224 15.09 0.60 -14.82
C ASN A 224 13.99 0.60 -15.88
N LYS A 225 14.15 -0.23 -16.92
CA LYS A 225 13.20 -0.34 -18.03
C LYS A 225 11.75 -0.64 -17.57
N PRO A 226 11.48 -1.58 -16.65
CA PRO A 226 10.13 -1.83 -16.17
C PRO A 226 9.48 -0.57 -15.55
N LEU A 227 10.22 0.20 -14.75
CA LEU A 227 9.73 1.43 -14.16
C LEU A 227 9.38 2.49 -15.21
N LEU A 228 10.21 2.65 -16.25
CA LEU A 228 9.95 3.62 -17.32
C LEU A 228 8.68 3.26 -18.11
N VAL A 229 8.49 1.99 -18.46
CA VAL A 229 7.27 1.54 -19.15
C VAL A 229 6.04 1.71 -18.25
N LEU A 230 6.16 1.38 -16.95
CA LEU A 230 5.08 1.57 -15.98
C LEU A 230 4.72 3.06 -15.84
N CYS A 231 5.71 3.95 -15.78
CA CYS A 231 5.50 5.39 -15.72
C CYS A 231 4.77 5.92 -16.97
N LEU A 232 5.14 5.45 -18.16
CA LEU A 232 4.47 5.83 -19.40
C LEU A 232 3.01 5.31 -19.44
N GLY A 233 2.79 4.06 -19.02
CA GLY A 233 1.44 3.51 -18.88
C GLY A 233 0.60 4.27 -17.85
N ALA A 234 1.19 4.65 -16.73
CA ALA A 234 0.55 5.46 -15.70
C ALA A 234 0.19 6.86 -16.20
N LEU A 235 1.05 7.50 -17.00
CA LEU A 235 0.78 8.81 -17.61
C LEU A 235 -0.52 8.78 -18.42
N PHE A 236 -0.66 7.81 -19.30
CA PHE A 236 -1.86 7.68 -20.14
C PHE A 236 -3.09 7.27 -19.32
N LEU A 237 -2.97 6.29 -18.42
CA LEU A 237 -4.11 5.86 -17.61
C LEU A 237 -4.66 7.00 -16.75
N LEU A 238 -3.77 7.76 -16.12
CA LEU A 238 -4.17 8.89 -15.27
C LEU A 238 -4.64 10.07 -16.11
N GLY A 239 -4.07 10.25 -17.30
CA GLY A 239 -4.61 11.18 -18.29
C GLY A 239 -6.08 10.89 -18.59
N ALA A 240 -6.42 9.62 -18.89
CA ALA A 240 -7.80 9.19 -19.09
C ALA A 240 -8.70 9.49 -17.88
N MET A 241 -8.27 9.07 -16.70
CA MET A 241 -9.03 9.23 -15.45
C MET A 241 -9.30 10.71 -15.14
N PHE A 242 -8.29 11.56 -15.23
CA PHE A 242 -8.42 12.97 -14.89
C PHE A 242 -9.08 13.81 -15.98
N THR A 243 -9.09 13.35 -17.25
CA THR A 243 -9.95 13.95 -18.28
C THR A 243 -11.41 13.78 -17.91
N LEU A 244 -11.85 12.55 -17.60
CA LEU A 244 -13.23 12.29 -17.14
C LEU A 244 -13.55 13.09 -15.87
N MET A 245 -12.66 13.03 -14.88
CA MET A 245 -12.86 13.70 -13.59
C MET A 245 -13.07 15.22 -13.75
N ALA A 246 -12.34 15.86 -14.65
CA ALA A 246 -12.46 17.29 -14.93
C ALA A 246 -13.77 17.65 -15.65
N VAL A 247 -14.31 16.74 -16.48
CA VAL A 247 -15.52 17.01 -17.27
C VAL A 247 -16.79 16.35 -16.73
N GLN A 248 -16.68 15.54 -15.67
CA GLN A 248 -17.78 14.76 -15.10
C GLN A 248 -18.97 15.63 -14.66
N MET A 249 -18.71 16.84 -14.15
CA MET A 249 -19.77 17.78 -13.75
C MET A 249 -20.58 18.28 -14.94
N TYR A 250 -19.90 18.60 -16.06
CA TYR A 250 -20.56 18.98 -17.30
C TYR A 250 -21.36 17.83 -17.89
N TYR A 251 -20.83 16.61 -17.80
CA TYR A 251 -21.53 15.41 -18.24
C TYR A 251 -22.85 15.20 -17.48
N ALA A 252 -22.84 15.34 -16.16
CA ALA A 252 -24.04 15.24 -15.35
C ALA A 252 -25.07 16.33 -15.71
N ARG A 253 -24.60 17.59 -15.88
CA ARG A 253 -25.49 18.75 -16.12
C ARG A 253 -26.05 18.79 -17.51
N VAL A 254 -25.23 18.57 -18.55
CA VAL A 254 -25.62 18.75 -19.94
C VAL A 254 -26.14 17.46 -20.56
N VAL A 255 -25.35 16.35 -20.46
CA VAL A 255 -25.71 15.09 -21.10
C VAL A 255 -26.85 14.37 -20.36
N LEU A 256 -26.87 14.46 -19.02
CA LEU A 256 -27.91 13.81 -18.20
C LEU A 256 -28.99 14.78 -17.71
N GLY A 257 -28.90 16.04 -18.08
CA GLY A 257 -29.94 17.06 -17.80
C GLY A 257 -29.95 17.61 -16.38
N SER A 258 -29.18 17.09 -15.43
CA SER A 258 -29.16 17.57 -14.04
C SER A 258 -27.82 17.41 -13.35
N ALA A 259 -27.34 18.50 -12.73
CA ALA A 259 -26.15 18.46 -11.89
C ALA A 259 -26.29 17.49 -10.70
N SER A 260 -27.50 17.27 -10.19
CA SER A 260 -27.78 16.35 -9.09
C SER A 260 -27.51 14.90 -9.48
N HIS A 261 -27.52 14.54 -10.76
CA HIS A 261 -27.19 13.20 -11.25
C HIS A 261 -25.72 12.82 -10.99
N PHE A 262 -24.85 13.81 -10.76
CA PHE A 262 -23.45 13.59 -10.38
C PHE A 262 -23.27 12.66 -9.17
N ILE A 263 -24.20 12.71 -8.20
CA ILE A 263 -24.21 11.85 -7.01
C ILE A 263 -24.26 10.37 -7.41
N TRP A 264 -25.16 10.03 -8.33
CA TRP A 264 -25.33 8.64 -8.79
C TRP A 264 -24.13 8.13 -9.57
N LEU A 265 -23.52 9.00 -10.38
CA LEU A 265 -22.28 8.66 -11.10
C LEU A 265 -21.15 8.37 -10.10
N GLN A 266 -21.01 9.22 -9.08
CA GLN A 266 -19.98 9.04 -8.06
C GLN A 266 -20.21 7.76 -7.22
N LEU A 267 -21.47 7.46 -6.89
CA LEU A 267 -21.82 6.21 -6.20
C LEU A 267 -21.50 5.00 -7.07
N GLY A 268 -21.88 4.99 -8.35
CA GLY A 268 -21.55 3.92 -9.28
C GLY A 268 -20.06 3.65 -9.34
N ASN A 269 -19.25 4.69 -9.54
CA ASN A 269 -17.78 4.60 -9.56
C ASN A 269 -17.23 4.05 -8.24
N THR A 270 -17.71 4.55 -7.10
CA THR A 270 -17.23 4.11 -5.78
C THR A 270 -17.54 2.63 -5.54
N VAL A 271 -18.76 2.19 -5.82
CA VAL A 271 -19.17 0.78 -5.66
C VAL A 271 -18.35 -0.13 -6.56
N GLY A 272 -18.14 0.25 -7.82
CA GLY A 272 -17.30 -0.51 -8.76
C GLY A 272 -15.86 -0.63 -8.29
N THR A 273 -15.25 0.48 -7.85
CA THR A 273 -13.88 0.49 -7.31
C THR A 273 -13.72 -0.41 -6.12
N VAL A 274 -14.68 -0.37 -5.24
CA VAL A 274 -14.70 -1.15 -4.02
C VAL A 274 -14.82 -2.65 -4.31
N ILE A 275 -15.70 -3.04 -5.22
CA ILE A 275 -15.88 -4.45 -5.59
C ILE A 275 -14.61 -5.01 -6.22
N ILE A 276 -14.06 -4.34 -7.23
CA ILE A 276 -12.87 -4.85 -7.93
C ILE A 276 -11.68 -5.00 -6.99
N ALA A 277 -11.59 -4.13 -6.02
CA ALA A 277 -10.58 -4.13 -5.02
C ALA A 277 -10.44 -5.49 -4.33
N SER A 278 -11.56 -6.13 -3.97
CA SER A 278 -11.60 -7.45 -3.35
C SER A 278 -11.15 -8.58 -4.30
N PHE A 279 -11.21 -8.35 -5.62
CA PHE A 279 -10.85 -9.35 -6.63
C PHE A 279 -9.43 -9.21 -7.18
N VAL A 280 -8.75 -8.09 -6.93
CA VAL A 280 -7.36 -7.86 -7.42
C VAL A 280 -6.39 -8.98 -7.05
N PRO A 281 -6.39 -9.55 -5.82
CA PRO A 281 -5.51 -10.67 -5.50
C PRO A 281 -5.79 -11.90 -6.38
N ALA A 282 -7.06 -12.23 -6.61
CA ALA A 282 -7.44 -13.35 -7.45
C ALA A 282 -7.06 -13.14 -8.92
N ILE A 283 -7.22 -11.90 -9.44
CA ILE A 283 -6.78 -11.50 -10.77
C ILE A 283 -5.25 -11.66 -10.89
N THR A 284 -4.51 -11.20 -9.89
CA THR A 284 -3.05 -11.31 -9.86
C THR A 284 -2.56 -12.75 -9.89
N VAL A 285 -3.21 -13.64 -9.14
CA VAL A 285 -2.85 -15.07 -9.10
C VAL A 285 -3.17 -15.78 -10.42
N ARG A 286 -4.34 -15.49 -11.01
CA ARG A 286 -4.82 -16.21 -12.20
C ARG A 286 -4.24 -15.68 -13.51
N LEU A 287 -4.16 -14.38 -13.66
CA LEU A 287 -3.77 -13.71 -14.91
C LEU A 287 -2.36 -13.11 -14.86
N GLY A 288 -1.79 -12.96 -13.65
CA GLY A 288 -0.59 -12.16 -13.43
C GLY A 288 -0.87 -10.65 -13.48
N LYS A 289 0.05 -9.84 -12.95
CA LYS A 289 -0.14 -8.38 -12.81
C LYS A 289 -0.29 -7.67 -14.16
N ARG A 290 0.54 -8.01 -15.16
CA ARG A 290 0.51 -7.40 -16.50
C ARG A 290 -0.82 -7.62 -17.21
N MET A 291 -1.26 -8.88 -17.33
CA MET A 291 -2.52 -9.20 -18.00
C MET A 291 -3.73 -8.72 -17.20
N GLY A 292 -3.67 -8.80 -15.87
CA GLY A 292 -4.69 -8.22 -14.99
C GLY A 292 -4.88 -6.73 -15.24
N TYR A 293 -3.78 -5.97 -15.34
CA TYR A 293 -3.83 -4.54 -15.70
C TYR A 293 -4.48 -4.31 -17.05
N VAL A 294 -4.08 -5.06 -18.08
CA VAL A 294 -4.65 -4.95 -19.44
C VAL A 294 -6.15 -5.23 -19.43
N VAL A 295 -6.60 -6.31 -18.78
CA VAL A 295 -8.02 -6.65 -18.67
C VAL A 295 -8.82 -5.55 -17.99
N CYS A 296 -8.35 -5.05 -16.85
CA CYS A 296 -9.01 -3.94 -16.14
C CYS A 296 -9.03 -2.66 -17.01
N ALA A 297 -7.95 -2.36 -17.75
CA ALA A 297 -7.91 -1.21 -18.64
C ALA A 297 -8.89 -1.36 -19.80
N VAL A 298 -9.06 -2.56 -20.37
CA VAL A 298 -10.07 -2.84 -21.39
C VAL A 298 -11.49 -2.65 -20.85
N VAL A 299 -11.76 -3.08 -19.61
CA VAL A 299 -13.04 -2.81 -18.93
C VAL A 299 -13.28 -1.29 -18.80
N ALA A 300 -12.25 -0.52 -18.47
CA ALA A 300 -12.37 0.94 -18.43
C ALA A 300 -12.63 1.54 -19.83
N ILE A 301 -11.98 1.04 -20.88
CA ILE A 301 -12.25 1.47 -22.27
C ILE A 301 -13.71 1.25 -22.65
N VAL A 302 -14.25 0.08 -22.34
CA VAL A 302 -15.67 -0.22 -22.60
C VAL A 302 -16.58 0.77 -21.87
N ALA A 303 -16.28 1.06 -20.59
CA ALA A 303 -17.02 2.04 -19.82
C ALA A 303 -17.00 3.45 -20.44
N TYR A 304 -15.83 3.92 -20.87
CA TYR A 304 -15.67 5.19 -21.57
C TYR A 304 -16.49 5.25 -22.87
N LEU A 305 -16.47 4.17 -23.65
CA LEU A 305 -17.25 4.09 -24.89
C LEU A 305 -18.76 4.08 -24.62
N ILE A 306 -19.23 3.44 -23.57
CA ILE A 306 -20.63 3.53 -23.13
C ILE A 306 -20.98 4.95 -22.76
N MET A 307 -20.13 5.64 -21.97
CA MET A 307 -20.35 7.04 -21.60
C MET A 307 -20.46 7.98 -22.81
N ALA A 308 -19.63 7.75 -23.85
CA ALA A 308 -19.69 8.51 -25.09
C ALA A 308 -21.00 8.33 -25.85
N ASN A 309 -21.64 7.17 -25.73
CA ASN A 309 -22.80 6.77 -26.51
C ASN A 309 -24.06 6.52 -25.67
N VAL A 310 -24.21 7.21 -24.56
CA VAL A 310 -25.44 7.14 -23.74
C VAL A 310 -26.65 7.55 -24.59
N PRO A 311 -27.71 6.72 -24.68
CA PRO A 311 -28.85 7.02 -25.53
C PRO A 311 -29.60 8.27 -25.08
N GLY A 312 -29.95 9.14 -26.04
CA GLY A 312 -30.92 10.20 -25.81
C GLY A 312 -32.33 9.64 -25.97
N GLY A 313 -33.07 9.50 -24.92
CA GLY A 313 -34.41 8.87 -25.06
C GLY A 313 -35.23 8.91 -23.79
N GLY A 314 -34.85 9.73 -22.84
CA GLY A 314 -35.51 9.92 -21.56
C GLY A 314 -34.47 10.03 -20.45
N GLU A 315 -34.61 11.01 -19.61
CA GLU A 315 -33.67 11.35 -18.55
C GLU A 315 -33.31 10.14 -17.68
N MET A 316 -34.29 9.32 -17.32
CA MET A 316 -34.12 8.15 -16.45
C MET A 316 -33.35 7.00 -17.11
N ALA A 317 -33.58 6.75 -18.40
CA ALA A 317 -32.86 5.70 -19.15
C ALA A 317 -31.40 6.10 -19.36
N ALA A 318 -31.13 7.35 -19.74
CA ALA A 318 -29.80 7.90 -19.87
C ALA A 318 -29.04 7.83 -18.55
N LEU A 319 -29.66 8.21 -17.43
CA LEU A 319 -29.09 8.12 -16.11
C LEU A 319 -28.74 6.68 -15.73
N ALA A 320 -29.65 5.72 -15.94
CA ALA A 320 -29.40 4.33 -15.61
C ALA A 320 -28.17 3.76 -16.38
N VAL A 321 -28.10 4.01 -17.69
CA VAL A 321 -26.95 3.59 -18.51
C VAL A 321 -25.67 4.27 -18.05
N ALA A 322 -25.71 5.56 -17.73
CA ALA A 322 -24.54 6.29 -17.24
C ALA A 322 -24.06 5.76 -15.90
N VAL A 323 -24.96 5.47 -14.94
CA VAL A 323 -24.61 4.88 -13.64
C VAL A 323 -23.95 3.51 -13.80
N ILE A 324 -24.49 2.68 -14.70
CA ILE A 324 -23.87 1.37 -15.03
C ILE A 324 -22.48 1.60 -15.65
N ALA A 325 -22.35 2.55 -16.57
CA ALA A 325 -21.06 2.86 -17.16
C ALA A 325 -20.03 3.33 -16.12
N PHE A 326 -20.43 4.17 -15.16
CA PHE A 326 -19.57 4.61 -14.07
C PHE A 326 -19.26 3.49 -13.07
N PHE A 327 -20.16 2.56 -12.88
CA PHE A 327 -19.87 1.34 -12.12
C PHE A 327 -18.81 0.47 -12.81
N VAL A 328 -18.97 0.21 -14.11
CA VAL A 328 -17.98 -0.52 -14.92
C VAL A 328 -16.64 0.23 -14.98
N TYR A 329 -16.68 1.55 -15.07
CA TYR A 329 -15.50 2.40 -14.97
C TYR A 329 -14.76 2.20 -13.64
N GLY A 330 -15.51 2.19 -12.53
CA GLY A 330 -14.95 1.93 -11.21
C GLY A 330 -14.25 0.57 -11.11
N LEU A 331 -14.85 -0.48 -11.72
CA LEU A 331 -14.22 -1.81 -11.83
C LEU A 331 -12.89 -1.71 -12.61
N GLY A 332 -12.89 -1.06 -13.77
CA GLY A 332 -11.72 -0.95 -14.64
C GLY A 332 -10.60 -0.13 -14.01
N VAL A 333 -10.89 1.11 -13.61
CA VAL A 333 -9.89 2.05 -13.09
C VAL A 333 -9.43 1.67 -11.69
N GLY A 334 -10.33 1.18 -10.83
CA GLY A 334 -9.95 0.66 -9.52
C GLY A 334 -8.94 -0.48 -9.63
N GLY A 335 -9.21 -1.46 -10.51
CA GLY A 335 -8.31 -2.59 -10.75
C GLY A 335 -6.96 -2.18 -11.35
N THR A 336 -6.95 -1.28 -12.34
CA THR A 336 -5.69 -0.80 -12.95
C THR A 336 -4.84 0.00 -11.97
N ASN A 337 -5.44 0.88 -11.15
CA ASN A 337 -4.72 1.61 -10.12
C ASN A 337 -4.07 0.65 -9.11
N ALA A 338 -4.84 -0.34 -8.67
CA ALA A 338 -4.39 -1.35 -7.74
C ALA A 338 -3.15 -2.10 -8.25
N LEU A 339 -3.24 -2.60 -9.47
CA LEU A 339 -2.16 -3.34 -10.10
C LEU A 339 -0.95 -2.47 -10.42
N MET A 340 -1.16 -1.20 -10.80
CA MET A 340 -0.08 -0.25 -11.08
C MET A 340 0.84 -0.05 -9.87
N PHE A 341 0.28 0.13 -8.67
CA PHE A 341 1.08 0.26 -7.45
C PHE A 341 1.78 -1.04 -7.07
N SER A 342 1.10 -2.19 -7.26
CA SER A 342 1.73 -3.49 -7.04
C SER A 342 2.90 -3.74 -8.02
N MET A 343 2.78 -3.33 -9.29
CA MET A 343 3.85 -3.42 -10.28
C MET A 343 4.99 -2.45 -9.99
N GLN A 344 4.70 -1.28 -9.42
CA GLN A 344 5.72 -0.33 -9.00
C GLN A 344 6.67 -0.93 -7.96
N ALA A 345 6.16 -1.71 -7.01
CA ALA A 345 7.00 -2.43 -6.06
C ALA A 345 7.93 -3.44 -6.74
N ASP A 346 7.43 -4.20 -7.73
CA ASP A 346 8.25 -5.14 -8.50
C ASP A 346 9.38 -4.42 -9.26
N THR A 347 9.13 -3.18 -9.71
CA THR A 347 10.18 -2.38 -10.37
C THR A 347 11.29 -1.94 -9.42
N VAL A 348 11.02 -1.83 -8.13
CA VAL A 348 12.05 -1.56 -7.10
C VAL A 348 12.98 -2.76 -6.96
N ASP A 349 12.43 -3.97 -6.88
CA ASP A 349 13.21 -5.20 -6.80
C ASP A 349 14.07 -5.40 -8.06
N TYR A 350 13.52 -5.13 -9.24
CA TYR A 350 14.29 -5.14 -10.49
C TYR A 350 15.42 -4.11 -10.48
N GLY A 351 15.16 -2.91 -9.96
CA GLY A 351 16.16 -1.84 -9.82
C GLY A 351 17.30 -2.25 -8.90
N GLU A 352 17.00 -2.83 -7.75
CA GLU A 352 17.96 -3.36 -6.80
C GLU A 352 18.80 -4.49 -7.41
N TRP A 353 18.14 -5.44 -8.08
CA TRP A 353 18.83 -6.56 -8.74
C TRP A 353 19.86 -6.09 -9.76
N LYS A 354 19.53 -5.03 -10.51
CA LYS A 354 20.38 -4.51 -11.60
C LYS A 354 21.45 -3.52 -11.13
N SER A 355 21.20 -2.73 -10.09
CA SER A 355 22.09 -1.66 -9.61
C SER A 355 22.80 -1.98 -8.30
N GLY A 356 22.40 -3.03 -7.60
CA GLY A 356 22.90 -3.35 -6.25
C GLY A 356 22.37 -2.41 -5.16
N THR A 357 21.57 -1.41 -5.50
CA THR A 357 21.08 -0.41 -4.53
C THR A 357 19.56 -0.35 -4.56
N ARG A 358 18.92 -0.49 -3.38
CA ARG A 358 17.48 -0.40 -3.24
C ARG A 358 17.02 1.07 -3.15
N ALA A 359 16.26 1.53 -4.14
CA ALA A 359 15.84 2.94 -4.26
C ALA A 359 14.31 3.07 -4.29
N GLU A 360 13.65 2.71 -3.19
CA GLU A 360 12.17 2.74 -3.08
C GLU A 360 11.61 4.16 -3.22
N GLY A 361 12.12 5.09 -2.41
CA GLY A 361 11.67 6.48 -2.42
C GLY A 361 11.85 7.17 -3.76
N ALA A 362 12.93 6.87 -4.47
CA ALA A 362 13.20 7.40 -5.78
C ALA A 362 12.20 6.90 -6.84
N SER A 363 11.94 5.60 -6.85
CA SER A 363 10.98 4.98 -7.77
C SER A 363 9.56 5.51 -7.54
N TYR A 364 9.16 5.66 -6.26
CA TYR A 364 7.87 6.22 -5.90
C TYR A 364 7.74 7.70 -6.30
N SER A 365 8.79 8.51 -6.06
CA SER A 365 8.76 9.95 -6.38
C SER A 365 8.58 10.21 -7.86
N ILE A 366 9.20 9.40 -8.72
CA ILE A 366 9.01 9.54 -10.18
C ILE A 366 7.62 9.13 -10.60
N LEU A 367 7.11 7.99 -10.13
CA LEU A 367 5.74 7.61 -10.43
C LEU A 367 4.75 8.69 -9.95
N SER A 368 4.97 9.29 -8.78
CA SER A 368 4.16 10.39 -8.26
C SER A 368 4.22 11.63 -9.13
N PHE A 369 5.41 12.01 -9.61
CA PHE A 369 5.58 13.11 -10.55
C PHE A 369 4.84 12.85 -11.87
N VAL A 370 5.03 11.66 -12.46
CA VAL A 370 4.33 11.25 -13.69
C VAL A 370 2.82 11.23 -13.51
N ARG A 371 2.33 10.82 -12.36
CA ARG A 371 0.89 10.89 -12.02
C ARG A 371 0.38 12.33 -12.07
N LYS A 372 1.12 13.29 -11.53
CA LYS A 372 0.73 14.72 -11.59
C LYS A 372 0.75 15.26 -13.01
N CYS A 373 1.72 14.85 -13.82
CA CYS A 373 1.73 15.17 -15.26
C CYS A 373 0.49 14.61 -15.97
N GLY A 374 0.14 13.33 -15.71
CA GLY A 374 -1.08 12.74 -16.26
C GLY A 374 -2.35 13.48 -15.84
N GLN A 375 -2.45 13.86 -14.56
CA GLN A 375 -3.54 14.69 -14.05
C GLN A 375 -3.65 16.02 -14.81
N GLY A 376 -2.53 16.71 -15.00
CA GLY A 376 -2.47 17.99 -15.71
C GLY A 376 -2.86 17.85 -17.18
N ILE A 377 -2.28 16.89 -17.88
CA ILE A 377 -2.57 16.61 -19.30
C ILE A 377 -4.05 16.25 -19.50
N GLY A 378 -4.61 15.41 -18.63
CA GLY A 378 -6.00 14.99 -18.70
C GLY A 378 -6.97 16.16 -18.55
N GLY A 379 -6.81 16.98 -17.52
CA GLY A 379 -7.65 18.16 -17.31
C GLY A 379 -7.49 19.21 -18.41
N TRP A 380 -6.25 19.41 -18.90
CA TRP A 380 -5.95 20.32 -20.00
C TRP A 380 -6.69 19.91 -21.27
N ILE A 381 -6.55 18.66 -21.70
CA ILE A 381 -7.21 18.14 -22.90
C ILE A 381 -8.74 18.16 -22.74
N GLY A 382 -9.27 17.78 -21.57
CA GLY A 382 -10.69 17.85 -21.27
C GLY A 382 -11.24 19.26 -21.49
N GLY A 383 -10.58 20.28 -20.92
CA GLY A 383 -10.98 21.68 -21.10
C GLY A 383 -10.88 22.20 -22.51
N ILE A 384 -9.81 21.84 -23.25
CA ILE A 384 -9.66 22.21 -24.67
C ILE A 384 -10.78 21.59 -25.50
N VAL A 385 -11.05 20.31 -25.33
CA VAL A 385 -12.08 19.62 -26.15
C VAL A 385 -13.44 20.23 -25.94
N ILE A 386 -13.90 20.43 -24.70
CA ILE A 386 -15.21 21.06 -24.48
C ILE A 386 -15.24 22.51 -25.02
N GLY A 387 -14.12 23.25 -24.93
CA GLY A 387 -13.98 24.58 -25.47
C GLY A 387 -14.09 24.65 -27.00
N LEU A 388 -13.46 23.68 -27.72
CA LEU A 388 -13.54 23.58 -29.19
C LEU A 388 -14.96 23.30 -29.69
N TYR A 389 -15.76 22.61 -28.89
CA TYR A 389 -17.18 22.38 -29.19
C TYR A 389 -18.09 23.56 -28.74
N GLY A 390 -17.49 24.64 -28.29
CA GLY A 390 -18.19 25.90 -28.01
C GLY A 390 -18.75 26.03 -26.59
N TYR A 391 -18.32 25.19 -25.64
CA TYR A 391 -18.77 25.31 -24.27
C TYR A 391 -18.23 26.60 -23.62
N ASN A 392 -19.12 27.52 -23.33
CA ASN A 392 -18.91 28.69 -22.47
C ASN A 392 -20.26 29.15 -21.91
N LYS A 393 -20.26 30.04 -20.92
CA LYS A 393 -21.48 30.49 -20.23
C LYS A 393 -22.47 31.13 -21.21
N ALA A 394 -22.00 32.01 -22.08
CA ALA A 394 -22.87 32.74 -23.03
C ALA A 394 -23.51 31.78 -24.06
N ASN A 395 -22.74 30.84 -24.59
CA ASN A 395 -23.24 29.80 -25.51
C ASN A 395 -24.20 28.84 -24.81
N LEU A 396 -23.99 28.52 -23.53
CA LEU A 396 -24.89 27.67 -22.78
C LEU A 396 -26.27 28.36 -22.55
N GLU A 397 -26.26 29.66 -22.30
CA GLU A 397 -27.49 30.47 -22.22
C GLU A 397 -28.19 30.56 -23.58
N ALA A 398 -27.43 30.77 -24.68
CA ALA A 398 -27.97 30.80 -26.03
C ALA A 398 -28.49 29.43 -26.49
N ALA A 399 -27.85 28.35 -26.10
CA ALA A 399 -28.26 26.98 -26.41
C ALA A 399 -29.61 26.58 -25.79
N ALA A 400 -30.14 27.32 -24.85
CA ALA A 400 -31.52 27.14 -24.34
C ALA A 400 -32.58 27.33 -25.45
N THR A 401 -32.27 28.11 -26.50
CA THR A 401 -33.14 28.36 -27.65
C THR A 401 -32.57 27.80 -28.96
N ASP A 402 -31.30 27.45 -29.02
CA ASP A 402 -30.60 26.92 -30.20
C ASP A 402 -30.25 25.43 -30.01
N VAL A 403 -31.06 24.58 -30.63
CA VAL A 403 -30.93 23.11 -30.56
C VAL A 403 -29.62 22.62 -31.17
N ASP A 404 -29.17 23.25 -32.27
CA ASP A 404 -27.94 22.84 -32.96
C ASP A 404 -26.70 23.15 -32.10
N LEU A 405 -26.69 24.29 -31.44
CA LEU A 405 -25.65 24.68 -30.50
C LEU A 405 -25.62 23.74 -29.28
N MET A 406 -26.80 23.40 -28.72
CA MET A 406 -26.92 22.45 -27.61
C MET A 406 -26.38 21.06 -28.01
N ASN A 407 -26.77 20.57 -29.17
CA ASN A 407 -26.28 19.27 -29.67
C ASN A 407 -24.75 19.25 -29.88
N ARG A 408 -24.20 20.36 -30.35
CA ARG A 408 -22.73 20.49 -30.51
C ARG A 408 -22.03 20.49 -29.15
N ILE A 409 -22.53 21.19 -28.17
CA ILE A 409 -21.99 21.24 -26.81
C ILE A 409 -22.09 19.84 -26.16
N ASP A 410 -23.26 19.18 -26.25
CA ASP A 410 -23.48 17.80 -25.75
C ASP A 410 -22.48 16.82 -26.37
N GLN A 411 -22.31 16.88 -27.70
CA GLN A 411 -21.33 16.06 -28.40
C GLN A 411 -19.90 16.29 -27.89
N GLY A 412 -19.51 17.53 -27.67
CA GLY A 412 -18.19 17.89 -27.16
C GLY A 412 -17.91 17.30 -25.76
N ILE A 413 -18.92 17.33 -24.90
CA ILE A 413 -18.82 16.75 -23.54
C ILE A 413 -18.73 15.22 -23.62
N ARG A 414 -19.51 14.58 -24.51
CA ARG A 414 -19.43 13.13 -24.74
C ARG A 414 -18.06 12.70 -25.29
N VAL A 415 -17.49 13.48 -26.19
CA VAL A 415 -16.13 13.27 -26.70
C VAL A 415 -15.11 13.38 -25.57
N ALA A 416 -15.19 14.42 -24.75
CA ALA A 416 -14.27 14.65 -23.64
C ALA A 416 -14.42 13.63 -22.51
N ALA A 417 -15.64 13.16 -22.21
CA ALA A 417 -15.89 12.20 -21.14
C ALA A 417 -15.67 10.72 -21.56
N GLY A 418 -15.76 10.43 -22.87
CA GLY A 418 -15.72 9.08 -23.37
C GLY A 418 -14.58 8.80 -24.35
N TYR A 419 -14.62 9.37 -25.57
CA TYR A 419 -13.65 9.01 -26.61
C TYR A 419 -12.22 9.41 -26.27
N VAL A 420 -11.98 10.60 -25.70
CA VAL A 420 -10.64 11.03 -25.32
C VAL A 420 -10.04 10.14 -24.23
N PRO A 421 -10.73 9.86 -23.11
CA PRO A 421 -10.23 8.91 -22.13
C PRO A 421 -10.04 7.49 -22.68
N ALA A 422 -10.92 7.03 -23.59
CA ALA A 422 -10.78 5.74 -24.24
C ALA A 422 -9.46 5.66 -25.04
N ILE A 423 -9.12 6.69 -25.82
CA ILE A 423 -7.84 6.76 -26.55
C ILE A 423 -6.66 6.69 -25.61
N PHE A 424 -6.67 7.46 -24.52
CA PHE A 424 -5.61 7.39 -23.51
C PHE A 424 -5.51 6.00 -22.88
N ALA A 425 -6.64 5.37 -22.55
CA ALA A 425 -6.64 4.03 -21.99
C ALA A 425 -6.12 2.97 -22.97
N VAL A 426 -6.43 3.11 -24.27
CA VAL A 426 -5.85 2.27 -25.34
C VAL A 426 -4.34 2.46 -25.40
N LEU A 427 -3.83 3.70 -25.35
CA LEU A 427 -2.40 3.96 -25.34
C LEU A 427 -1.73 3.34 -24.09
N ALA A 428 -2.39 3.40 -22.92
CA ALA A 428 -1.90 2.74 -21.72
C ALA A 428 -1.80 1.21 -21.91
N VAL A 429 -2.80 0.59 -22.52
CA VAL A 429 -2.80 -0.84 -22.86
C VAL A 429 -1.66 -1.18 -23.83
N VAL A 430 -1.50 -0.40 -24.91
CA VAL A 430 -0.40 -0.60 -25.87
C VAL A 430 0.96 -0.53 -25.19
N VAL A 431 1.17 0.47 -24.35
CA VAL A 431 2.43 0.61 -23.57
C VAL A 431 2.65 -0.60 -22.67
N MET A 432 1.60 -1.13 -22.03
CA MET A 432 1.73 -2.28 -21.14
C MET A 432 2.07 -3.59 -21.86
N PHE A 433 1.81 -3.71 -23.15
CA PHE A 433 2.32 -4.85 -23.92
C PHE A 433 3.84 -4.87 -24.02
N PHE A 434 4.52 -3.73 -23.85
CA PHE A 434 5.98 -3.63 -23.80
C PHE A 434 6.55 -3.76 -22.38
N TYR A 435 5.73 -4.00 -21.37
CA TYR A 435 6.21 -4.19 -20.01
C TYR A 435 7.04 -5.46 -19.89
N PRO A 436 8.36 -5.35 -19.56
CA PRO A 436 9.29 -6.45 -19.74
C PRO A 436 9.32 -7.45 -18.59
N LEU A 437 8.73 -7.12 -17.43
CA LEU A 437 8.83 -7.94 -16.24
C LEU A 437 7.65 -8.91 -16.11
N SER A 438 7.90 -10.20 -16.39
CA SER A 438 6.92 -11.26 -16.17
C SER A 438 6.89 -11.71 -14.70
N ALA A 439 5.81 -12.38 -14.28
CA ALA A 439 5.70 -12.93 -12.93
C ALA A 439 6.81 -13.94 -12.59
N GLU A 440 7.20 -14.75 -13.57
CA GLU A 440 8.29 -15.73 -13.43
C GLU A 440 9.66 -15.06 -13.32
N GLN A 441 9.92 -14.05 -14.16
CA GLN A 441 11.15 -13.26 -14.07
C GLN A 441 11.26 -12.53 -12.73
N HIS A 442 10.17 -11.95 -12.23
CA HIS A 442 10.16 -11.30 -10.92
C HIS A 442 10.45 -12.31 -9.80
N LYS A 443 9.84 -13.50 -9.84
CA LYS A 443 10.12 -14.58 -8.87
C LYS A 443 11.60 -14.96 -8.86
N ASN A 444 12.22 -15.09 -10.03
CA ASN A 444 13.64 -15.41 -10.16
C ASN A 444 14.53 -14.28 -9.63
N ILE A 445 14.18 -13.01 -9.89
CA ILE A 445 14.88 -11.84 -9.36
C ILE A 445 14.81 -11.79 -7.84
N VAL A 446 13.64 -12.05 -7.26
CA VAL A 446 13.48 -12.09 -5.79
C VAL A 446 14.31 -13.22 -5.19
N ALA A 447 14.33 -14.40 -5.81
CA ALA A 447 15.17 -15.53 -5.37
C ALA A 447 16.67 -15.18 -5.41
N ASP A 448 17.15 -14.54 -6.51
CA ASP A 448 18.54 -14.10 -6.64
C ASP A 448 18.91 -13.01 -5.62
N LEU A 449 18.02 -12.04 -5.38
CA LEU A 449 18.21 -11.02 -4.33
C LEU A 449 18.27 -11.63 -2.93
N LEU A 450 17.46 -12.64 -2.65
CA LEU A 450 17.51 -13.38 -1.38
C LEU A 450 18.82 -14.14 -1.24
N ALA A 451 19.28 -14.81 -2.30
CA ALA A 451 20.58 -15.49 -2.32
C ALA A 451 21.74 -14.52 -2.08
N ARG A 452 21.73 -13.34 -2.75
CA ARG A 452 22.76 -12.31 -2.53
C ARG A 452 22.75 -11.75 -1.11
N ARG A 453 21.57 -11.57 -0.51
CA ARG A 453 21.42 -11.08 0.87
C ARG A 453 21.89 -12.13 1.89
N THR A 454 21.63 -13.42 1.65
CA THR A 454 22.16 -14.51 2.48
C THR A 454 23.68 -14.59 2.37
N THR A 455 24.24 -14.42 1.19
CA THR A 455 25.71 -14.40 0.99
C THR A 455 26.35 -13.15 1.62
N ALA A 456 25.72 -11.97 1.47
CA ALA A 456 26.20 -10.75 2.10
C ALA A 456 26.03 -10.76 3.63
N SER A 457 24.97 -11.39 4.16
CA SER A 457 24.81 -11.62 5.62
C SER A 457 25.84 -12.61 6.16
N ALA A 458 26.19 -13.63 5.39
CA ALA A 458 27.29 -14.54 5.74
C ALA A 458 28.62 -13.79 5.76
N ALA A 459 28.89 -12.91 4.79
CA ALA A 459 30.11 -12.11 4.75
C ALA A 459 30.18 -11.01 5.85
N GLN A 460 29.04 -10.45 6.28
CA GLN A 460 28.97 -9.54 7.44
C GLN A 460 29.11 -10.25 8.78
N VAL A 461 28.71 -11.51 8.85
CA VAL A 461 29.00 -12.39 10.00
C VAL A 461 30.49 -12.67 10.08
N ASP A 462 31.23 -12.67 8.94
CA ASP A 462 32.69 -12.79 8.90
C ASP A 462 33.42 -11.55 9.45
N GLU A 463 32.89 -10.32 9.29
CA GLU A 463 33.48 -9.08 9.85
C GLU A 463 33.18 -8.90 11.36
N ASP A 464 32.03 -9.37 11.84
CA ASP A 464 31.66 -9.38 13.27
C ASP A 464 32.16 -10.63 14.03
N ALA A 465 32.79 -11.56 13.31
CA ALA A 465 33.20 -12.88 13.80
C ALA A 465 34.68 -12.96 14.26
N ASP A 466 35.24 -11.88 14.76
CA ASP A 466 36.52 -11.90 15.46
C ASP A 466 36.42 -12.80 16.70
N GLY A 467 36.55 -14.10 16.50
CA GLY A 467 36.49 -15.14 17.54
C GLY A 467 35.71 -16.42 17.23
N LEU A 468 35.09 -16.54 16.03
CA LEU A 468 34.52 -17.83 15.57
C LEU A 468 35.56 -18.64 14.79
N ASP A 469 35.67 -19.96 15.09
CA ASP A 469 36.50 -20.87 14.28
C ASP A 469 35.81 -21.10 12.93
N ILE A 470 36.33 -20.45 11.92
CA ILE A 470 35.91 -20.64 10.54
C ILE A 470 37.04 -21.42 9.85
N ASN A 471 36.71 -22.54 9.20
CA ASN A 471 37.72 -23.28 8.43
C ASN A 471 38.12 -22.46 7.18
N THR A 472 39.19 -22.90 6.49
CA THR A 472 39.71 -22.27 5.25
C THR A 472 38.65 -22.12 4.12
N GLU A 473 37.48 -22.72 4.25
CA GLU A 473 36.35 -22.65 3.30
C GLU A 473 35.20 -21.76 3.79
N GLY A 474 35.35 -21.03 4.92
CA GLY A 474 34.32 -20.13 5.46
C GLY A 474 33.16 -20.84 6.18
N THR A 475 33.33 -22.08 6.63
CA THR A 475 32.27 -22.86 7.27
C THR A 475 32.45 -22.87 8.80
N LEU A 476 31.37 -22.62 9.55
CA LEU A 476 31.35 -22.74 11.02
C LEU A 476 31.64 -24.17 11.43
N VAL A 477 32.55 -24.39 12.39
CA VAL A 477 32.92 -25.67 12.90
C VAL A 477 32.67 -25.73 14.42
N ALA A 478 31.95 -26.77 14.87
CA ALA A 478 31.71 -26.99 16.29
C ALA A 478 32.99 -27.50 16.97
N ARG A 479 33.38 -26.87 18.07
CA ARG A 479 34.49 -27.32 18.92
C ARG A 479 34.03 -28.24 20.03
N ARG A 480 32.78 -28.19 20.41
CA ARG A 480 32.09 -28.99 21.41
C ARG A 480 30.80 -29.55 20.85
N PRO A 481 30.15 -30.52 21.50
CA PRO A 481 28.90 -31.07 21.00
C PRO A 481 27.82 -30.02 20.78
N VAL A 482 27.24 -30.02 19.56
CA VAL A 482 26.11 -29.19 19.20
C VAL A 482 24.96 -30.06 18.68
N VAL A 483 23.82 -30.02 19.36
CA VAL A 483 22.63 -30.80 19.01
C VAL A 483 21.44 -29.86 18.89
N THR A 484 20.73 -29.91 17.78
CA THR A 484 19.45 -29.20 17.62
C THR A 484 18.28 -30.16 17.66
N ILE A 485 17.25 -29.84 18.40
CA ILE A 485 16.06 -30.67 18.57
C ILE A 485 14.85 -29.89 18.06
N ASN A 486 14.17 -30.42 17.05
CA ASN A 486 12.84 -30.01 16.66
C ASN A 486 11.84 -31.06 17.12
N GLU A 487 10.72 -30.66 17.71
CA GLU A 487 9.75 -31.59 18.26
C GLU A 487 8.31 -31.30 17.81
N GLN A 488 7.52 -32.37 17.73
CA GLN A 488 6.07 -32.27 17.78
C GLN A 488 5.61 -31.98 19.21
N TYR A 489 4.58 -31.17 19.42
CA TYR A 489 4.06 -30.86 20.76
C TYR A 489 3.78 -32.13 21.57
N GLY A 490 4.33 -32.22 22.76
CA GLY A 490 4.19 -33.38 23.65
C GLY A 490 5.10 -34.56 23.32
N ALA A 491 6.08 -34.43 22.40
CA ALA A 491 7.04 -35.45 22.10
C ALA A 491 8.14 -35.62 23.20
N GLY A 492 8.20 -34.73 24.18
CA GLY A 492 9.11 -34.85 25.33
C GLY A 492 10.44 -34.13 25.15
N GLY A 493 10.53 -33.16 24.24
CA GLY A 493 11.80 -32.52 23.87
C GLY A 493 12.52 -31.82 25.00
N THR A 494 11.82 -31.21 25.96
CA THR A 494 12.47 -30.58 27.12
C THR A 494 13.20 -31.63 28.00
N TYR A 495 12.55 -32.75 28.29
CA TYR A 495 13.17 -33.81 29.07
C TYR A 495 14.37 -34.43 28.35
N ILE A 496 14.16 -34.82 27.08
CA ILE A 496 15.19 -35.41 26.24
C ILE A 496 16.35 -34.42 26.06
N GLY A 497 16.08 -33.17 25.75
CA GLY A 497 17.12 -32.15 25.53
C GLY A 497 18.01 -31.93 26.75
N GLN A 498 17.41 -31.82 27.95
CA GLN A 498 18.16 -31.72 29.22
C GLN A 498 19.05 -32.95 29.47
N ARG A 499 18.52 -34.18 29.29
CA ARG A 499 19.26 -35.39 29.49
C ARG A 499 20.38 -35.61 28.48
N VAL A 500 20.15 -35.27 27.21
CA VAL A 500 21.18 -35.29 26.16
C VAL A 500 22.29 -34.29 26.50
N ALA A 501 21.94 -33.08 26.94
CA ALA A 501 22.93 -32.08 27.35
C ALA A 501 23.77 -32.53 28.54
N GLU A 502 23.16 -33.12 29.58
CA GLU A 502 23.85 -33.71 30.72
C GLU A 502 24.84 -34.83 30.29
N ARG A 503 24.40 -35.72 29.38
CA ARG A 503 25.22 -36.85 28.87
C ARG A 503 26.37 -36.41 27.98
N LEU A 504 26.24 -35.28 27.28
CA LEU A 504 27.27 -34.71 26.40
C LEU A 504 28.11 -33.63 27.11
N GLY A 505 27.79 -33.25 28.34
CA GLY A 505 28.53 -32.25 29.13
C GLY A 505 28.45 -30.84 28.55
N VAL A 506 27.30 -30.46 27.95
CA VAL A 506 27.08 -29.15 27.32
C VAL A 506 25.83 -28.49 27.87
N PRO A 507 25.68 -27.15 27.75
CA PRO A 507 24.49 -26.44 28.21
C PRO A 507 23.24 -26.78 27.38
N PHE A 508 22.06 -26.60 27.97
CA PHE A 508 20.75 -26.74 27.33
C PHE A 508 19.98 -25.42 27.27
N VAL A 509 19.37 -25.15 26.14
CA VAL A 509 18.41 -24.02 26.00
C VAL A 509 17.09 -24.51 25.43
N GLY A 510 16.00 -24.17 26.11
CA GLY A 510 14.64 -24.54 25.72
C GLY A 510 14.03 -23.66 24.62
N SER A 511 12.77 -23.95 24.26
CA SER A 511 12.04 -23.18 23.27
C SER A 511 11.84 -21.72 23.71
N LYS A 512 11.76 -20.82 22.73
CA LYS A 512 11.65 -19.35 22.99
C LYS A 512 10.27 -18.95 23.54
N PHE A 513 9.22 -19.64 23.12
CA PHE A 513 7.85 -19.39 23.53
C PHE A 513 7.27 -20.54 24.30
N SER A 514 6.64 -20.24 25.43
CA SER A 514 5.84 -21.20 26.18
C SER A 514 4.50 -21.47 25.48
N SER A 515 3.86 -22.60 25.81
CA SER A 515 2.51 -22.92 25.30
C SER A 515 1.46 -21.85 25.66
N ALA A 516 1.64 -21.15 26.79
CA ALA A 516 0.75 -20.06 27.21
C ALA A 516 0.92 -18.81 26.33
N GLU A 517 2.15 -18.46 25.97
CA GLU A 517 2.43 -17.33 25.06
C GLU A 517 1.96 -17.63 23.65
N ILE A 518 2.12 -18.85 23.16
CA ILE A 518 1.61 -19.30 21.86
C ILE A 518 0.06 -19.21 21.85
N GLU A 519 -0.60 -19.62 22.95
CA GLU A 519 -2.06 -19.51 23.08
C GLU A 519 -2.56 -18.07 23.11
N GLU A 520 -1.81 -17.16 23.71
CA GLU A 520 -2.13 -15.72 23.72
C GLU A 520 -1.98 -15.09 22.33
N ILE A 521 -0.92 -15.45 21.60
CA ILE A 521 -0.69 -15.01 20.21
C ILE A 521 -1.81 -15.49 19.29
N ASP A 522 -2.24 -16.75 19.40
CA ASP A 522 -3.29 -17.35 18.57
C ASP A 522 -4.67 -16.74 18.90
N ARG A 523 -4.97 -16.54 20.18
CA ARG A 523 -6.21 -15.89 20.64
C ARG A 523 -6.29 -14.44 20.15
N ALA A 524 -5.18 -13.73 20.12
CA ALA A 524 -5.12 -12.39 19.55
C ALA A 524 -5.36 -12.39 18.05
N ALA A 525 -4.91 -13.42 17.33
CA ALA A 525 -5.15 -13.60 15.90
C ALA A 525 -6.61 -14.04 15.58
N GLU A 526 -7.22 -14.86 16.43
CA GLU A 526 -8.61 -15.31 16.29
C GLU A 526 -9.65 -14.28 16.73
N ALA A 527 -9.29 -13.34 17.61
CA ALA A 527 -10.20 -12.30 18.11
C ALA A 527 -10.54 -11.22 17.07
N GLU A 528 -9.98 -11.29 15.86
CA GLU A 528 -10.41 -10.45 14.73
C GLU A 528 -11.68 -11.06 14.10
N PRO A 529 -12.87 -10.38 14.23
CA PRO A 529 -14.12 -10.92 13.68
C PRO A 529 -14.02 -11.12 12.16
N THR A 530 -14.65 -12.18 11.66
CA THR A 530 -14.69 -12.54 10.22
C THR A 530 -15.25 -11.41 9.33
N MET A 531 -16.08 -10.52 9.89
CA MET A 531 -16.61 -9.33 9.22
C MET A 531 -15.53 -8.22 9.09
N ASN A 532 -14.62 -8.13 10.03
CA ASN A 532 -13.45 -7.27 9.91
C ASN A 532 -12.48 -7.79 8.84
N ARG A 533 -12.41 -9.09 8.61
CA ARG A 533 -11.58 -9.69 7.56
C ARG A 533 -12.10 -9.34 6.17
N TRP A 534 -13.42 -9.37 5.93
CA TRP A 534 -14.01 -8.92 4.66
C TRP A 534 -13.91 -7.41 4.47
N LEU A 535 -14.16 -6.62 5.52
CA LEU A 535 -13.92 -5.16 5.53
C LEU A 535 -12.42 -4.84 5.47
N TRP A 536 -11.59 -5.70 6.03
CA TRP A 536 -10.14 -5.60 6.01
C TRP A 536 -9.61 -5.88 4.59
N ASP A 537 -10.00 -6.98 3.96
CA ASP A 537 -9.69 -7.29 2.56
C ASP A 537 -10.22 -6.21 1.62
N PHE A 538 -11.39 -5.66 1.91
CA PHE A 538 -12.03 -4.57 1.20
C PHE A 538 -11.31 -3.22 1.39
N ALA A 539 -10.87 -2.89 2.58
CA ALA A 539 -10.14 -1.66 2.89
C ALA A 539 -8.70 -1.67 2.37
N HIS A 540 -8.11 -2.87 2.12
CA HIS A 540 -6.71 -3.04 1.72
C HIS A 540 -6.46 -2.90 0.22
N THR A 541 -7.44 -2.53 -0.55
CA THR A 541 -7.29 -2.39 -1.99
C THR A 541 -6.76 -1.04 -2.47
N SER A 542 -6.31 -0.19 -1.56
CA SER A 542 -5.51 0.98 -1.96
C SER A 542 -4.02 0.71 -1.75
N ASN A 543 -3.40 0.39 -2.81
CA ASN A 543 -2.19 -0.41 -3.03
C ASN A 543 -0.83 0.13 -2.60
N ALA A 544 -0.67 1.38 -2.21
CA ALA A 544 0.62 1.88 -1.73
C ALA A 544 1.01 1.30 -0.35
N ASP A 545 0.00 0.85 0.39
CA ASP A 545 0.15 0.46 1.78
C ASP A 545 0.25 -1.07 2.00
N ILE A 546 -0.25 -1.89 1.06
CA ILE A 546 -0.04 -3.35 1.08
C ILE A 546 1.46 -3.65 0.95
N ASP A 547 2.14 -2.99 0.03
CA ASP A 547 3.58 -3.16 -0.14
C ASP A 547 4.37 -2.64 1.06
N ALA A 548 3.93 -1.57 1.71
CA ALA A 548 4.53 -1.09 2.96
C ALA A 548 4.26 -2.05 4.13
N ALA A 549 3.07 -2.64 4.21
CA ALA A 549 2.71 -3.63 5.24
C ALA A 549 3.46 -4.95 5.03
N VAL A 550 3.52 -5.44 3.79
CA VAL A 550 4.31 -6.64 3.43
C VAL A 550 5.81 -6.41 3.67
N ARG A 551 6.32 -5.21 3.41
CA ARG A 551 7.73 -4.87 3.70
C ARG A 551 8.01 -4.73 5.18
N ALA A 552 7.12 -4.10 5.95
CA ALA A 552 7.27 -3.98 7.40
C ALA A 552 7.18 -5.35 8.09
N ASP A 553 6.34 -6.25 7.58
CA ASP A 553 6.28 -7.64 8.01
C ASP A 553 7.57 -8.39 7.62
N ALA A 554 8.09 -8.17 6.41
CA ALA A 554 9.35 -8.74 5.96
C ALA A 554 10.56 -8.17 6.74
N GLU A 555 10.58 -6.87 7.04
CA GLU A 555 11.62 -6.23 7.88
C GLU A 555 11.53 -6.70 9.33
N SER A 556 10.31 -6.84 9.89
CA SER A 556 10.08 -7.39 11.22
C SER A 556 10.49 -8.85 11.28
N ASN A 557 10.10 -9.65 10.30
CA ASN A 557 10.52 -11.05 10.17
C ASN A 557 12.04 -11.15 10.00
N THR A 558 12.66 -10.29 9.20
CA THR A 558 14.13 -10.26 9.02
C THR A 558 14.83 -9.89 10.32
N ARG A 559 14.30 -8.95 11.11
CA ARG A 559 14.86 -8.60 12.41
C ARG A 559 14.73 -9.75 13.41
N VAL A 560 13.55 -10.36 13.49
CA VAL A 560 13.32 -11.54 14.34
C VAL A 560 14.24 -12.70 13.96
N VAL A 561 14.41 -12.94 12.65
CA VAL A 561 15.35 -13.96 12.15
C VAL A 561 16.79 -13.63 12.51
N LYS A 562 17.24 -12.37 12.35
CA LYS A 562 18.60 -11.95 12.72
C LYS A 562 18.85 -12.07 14.23
N GLU A 563 17.94 -11.59 15.06
CA GLU A 563 18.05 -11.69 16.53
C GLU A 563 18.07 -13.16 16.97
N ASN A 564 17.19 -13.98 16.42
CA ASN A 564 17.15 -15.42 16.73
C ASN A 564 18.42 -16.14 16.23
N THR A 565 18.92 -15.81 15.04
CA THR A 565 20.16 -16.39 14.50
C THR A 565 21.35 -16.01 15.37
N ALA A 566 21.50 -14.74 15.76
CA ALA A 566 22.56 -14.30 16.64
C ALA A 566 22.51 -14.98 18.02
N GLU A 567 21.30 -15.16 18.57
CA GLU A 567 21.08 -15.84 19.86
C GLU A 567 21.46 -17.33 19.78
N VAL A 568 21.04 -18.02 18.72
CA VAL A 568 21.34 -19.44 18.49
C VAL A 568 22.83 -19.66 18.24
N VAL A 569 23.46 -18.87 17.38
CA VAL A 569 24.90 -18.97 17.09
C VAL A 569 25.72 -18.59 18.30
N GLY A 570 25.37 -17.52 19.01
CA GLY A 570 26.05 -17.08 20.22
C GLY A 570 26.01 -18.12 21.35
N PHE A 571 24.90 -18.86 21.46
CA PHE A 571 24.78 -19.94 22.46
C PHE A 571 25.74 -21.10 22.23
N VAL A 572 25.98 -21.50 20.97
CA VAL A 572 26.81 -22.66 20.64
C VAL A 572 28.28 -22.32 20.38
N LYS A 573 28.63 -21.04 20.35
CA LYS A 573 29.93 -20.54 19.90
C LYS A 573 31.11 -21.11 20.71
N ASP A 574 31.02 -21.04 22.04
CA ASP A 574 32.15 -21.33 22.91
C ASP A 574 32.01 -22.70 23.59
N ASP A 575 30.84 -23.02 24.09
CA ASP A 575 30.59 -24.18 24.95
C ASP A 575 29.85 -25.34 24.28
N GLY A 576 29.48 -25.18 22.98
CA GLY A 576 28.54 -26.10 22.36
C GLY A 576 27.15 -25.99 23.00
N GLY A 577 26.25 -26.94 22.75
CA GLY A 577 24.97 -26.94 23.42
C GLY A 577 23.89 -27.77 22.77
N VAL A 578 22.85 -28.06 23.54
CA VAL A 578 21.60 -28.65 23.05
C VAL A 578 20.53 -27.59 22.98
N ILE A 579 19.94 -27.39 21.81
CA ILE A 579 18.93 -26.36 21.55
C ILE A 579 17.62 -27.02 21.17
N LEU A 580 16.55 -26.69 21.91
CA LEU A 580 15.20 -27.14 21.60
C LEU A 580 14.41 -26.02 20.87
N GLY A 581 13.94 -26.29 19.67
CA GLY A 581 13.18 -25.36 18.85
C GLY A 581 14.02 -24.21 18.26
N ARG A 582 13.51 -22.99 18.27
CA ARG A 582 14.17 -21.75 17.79
C ARG A 582 14.62 -21.81 16.34
N ASP A 583 14.05 -22.70 15.54
CA ASP A 583 14.50 -23.02 14.18
C ASP A 583 16.01 -23.29 14.07
N ALA A 584 16.63 -23.76 15.17
CA ALA A 584 18.06 -23.96 15.29
C ALA A 584 18.60 -24.95 14.25
N THR A 585 17.82 -25.95 13.87
CA THR A 585 18.13 -26.87 12.77
C THR A 585 18.42 -26.10 11.46
N ARG A 586 17.64 -25.09 11.15
CA ARG A 586 17.83 -24.29 9.94
C ARG A 586 18.95 -23.27 10.08
N VAL A 587 19.06 -22.66 11.26
CA VAL A 587 20.12 -21.68 11.58
C VAL A 587 21.50 -22.32 11.50
N LEU A 588 21.66 -23.52 12.04
CA LEU A 588 22.94 -24.24 12.11
C LEU A 588 23.13 -25.30 11.00
N ALA A 589 22.29 -25.27 9.95
CA ALA A 589 22.30 -26.25 8.87
C ALA A 589 23.66 -26.40 8.15
N LEU A 590 24.48 -25.34 8.13
CA LEU A 590 25.81 -25.33 7.51
C LEU A 590 26.95 -25.50 8.52
N MET A 591 26.65 -25.65 9.82
CA MET A 591 27.68 -25.83 10.86
C MET A 591 28.21 -27.24 10.85
N ARG A 592 29.50 -27.43 10.57
CA ARG A 592 30.16 -28.75 10.70
C ARG A 592 30.20 -29.17 12.17
N GLY A 593 29.71 -30.37 12.45
CA GLY A 593 29.68 -30.93 13.81
C GLY A 593 28.35 -30.69 14.54
N ALA A 594 27.41 -29.95 13.94
CA ALA A 594 26.05 -29.91 14.44
C ALA A 594 25.25 -31.16 14.06
N PHE A 595 24.41 -31.63 14.99
CA PHE A 595 23.57 -32.81 14.85
C PHE A 595 22.11 -32.46 14.98
N HIS A 596 21.33 -32.68 13.93
CA HIS A 596 19.96 -32.24 13.82
C HIS A 596 18.98 -33.37 14.07
N ILE A 597 18.08 -33.21 15.02
CA ILE A 597 17.16 -34.24 15.49
C ILE A 597 15.73 -33.81 15.37
N ARG A 598 14.88 -34.73 14.96
CA ARG A 598 13.42 -34.58 15.01
C ARG A 598 12.85 -35.61 15.99
N LEU A 599 11.99 -35.11 16.92
CA LEU A 599 11.25 -35.96 17.84
C LEU A 599 9.78 -36.06 17.41
N GLU A 600 9.31 -37.29 17.27
CA GLU A 600 7.95 -37.61 16.88
C GLU A 600 7.35 -38.67 17.80
N ALA A 601 6.02 -38.65 17.93
CA ALA A 601 5.27 -39.74 18.55
C ALA A 601 3.83 -39.74 18.07
N PRO A 602 3.10 -40.86 18.18
CA PRO A 602 1.67 -40.91 17.89
C PRO A 602 0.90 -39.86 18.68
N VAL A 603 -0.07 -39.19 18.02
CA VAL A 603 -0.84 -38.06 18.58
C VAL A 603 -1.42 -38.38 19.96
N ARG A 604 -1.93 -39.61 20.15
CA ARG A 604 -2.52 -40.07 21.42
C ARG A 604 -1.48 -40.04 22.56
N VAL A 605 -0.28 -40.56 22.33
CA VAL A 605 0.81 -40.58 23.32
C VAL A 605 1.25 -39.16 23.69
N ARG A 606 1.35 -38.28 22.68
CA ARG A 606 1.73 -36.87 22.88
C ARG A 606 0.70 -36.12 23.71
N ILE A 607 -0.61 -36.31 23.45
CA ILE A 607 -1.69 -35.72 24.21
C ILE A 607 -1.66 -36.18 25.67
N ASP A 608 -1.53 -37.51 25.89
CA ASP A 608 -1.52 -38.09 27.23
C ASP A 608 -0.31 -37.56 28.04
N ARG A 609 0.86 -37.52 27.45
CA ARG A 609 2.09 -37.00 28.06
C ARG A 609 1.99 -35.48 28.35
N ALA A 610 1.45 -34.70 27.41
CA ALA A 610 1.25 -33.27 27.61
C ALA A 610 0.25 -32.96 28.72
N ALA A 611 -0.82 -33.74 28.81
CA ALA A 611 -1.85 -33.57 29.86
C ALA A 611 -1.22 -33.87 31.24
N GLU A 612 -0.43 -34.92 31.38
CA GLU A 612 0.25 -35.27 32.61
C GLU A 612 1.33 -34.25 33.01
N THR A 613 2.19 -33.86 32.08
CA THR A 613 3.29 -32.94 32.33
C THR A 613 2.81 -31.53 32.68
N ALA A 614 1.81 -31.01 31.95
CA ALA A 614 1.26 -29.67 32.19
C ALA A 614 0.13 -29.65 33.23
N LYS A 615 -0.29 -30.80 33.78
CA LYS A 615 -1.41 -30.95 34.71
C LYS A 615 -2.71 -30.31 34.19
N ILE A 616 -3.03 -30.53 32.93
CA ILE A 616 -4.23 -30.04 32.24
C ILE A 616 -5.12 -31.20 31.80
N SER A 617 -6.37 -30.90 31.46
CA SER A 617 -7.28 -31.93 30.94
C SER A 617 -6.78 -32.47 29.59
N ARG A 618 -7.10 -33.75 29.30
CA ARG A 618 -6.77 -34.37 28.02
C ARG A 618 -7.38 -33.63 26.84
N GLU A 619 -8.56 -33.06 27.03
CA GLU A 619 -9.24 -32.26 26.01
C GLU A 619 -8.48 -30.95 25.72
N THR A 620 -8.04 -30.27 26.77
CA THR A 620 -7.18 -29.06 26.62
C THR A 620 -5.84 -29.41 25.97
N ALA A 621 -5.24 -30.55 26.32
CA ALA A 621 -4.00 -31.00 25.70
C ALA A 621 -4.15 -31.34 24.21
N ALA A 622 -5.33 -31.90 23.82
CA ALA A 622 -5.63 -32.18 22.41
C ALA A 622 -5.81 -30.89 21.59
N GLN A 623 -6.48 -29.90 22.15
CA GLN A 623 -6.62 -28.58 21.50
C GLN A 623 -5.27 -27.89 21.33
N ARG A 624 -4.41 -27.91 22.37
CA ARG A 624 -3.06 -27.37 22.30
C ARG A 624 -2.21 -28.11 21.27
N GLN A 625 -2.28 -29.42 21.21
CA GLN A 625 -1.51 -30.23 20.26
C GLN A 625 -1.79 -29.83 18.80
N SER A 626 -3.07 -29.76 18.42
CA SER A 626 -3.43 -29.39 17.05
C SER A 626 -3.02 -27.95 16.69
N ARG A 627 -3.12 -27.03 17.66
CA ARG A 627 -2.78 -25.63 17.51
C ARG A 627 -1.25 -25.43 17.40
N GLU A 628 -0.49 -25.98 18.33
CA GLU A 628 0.96 -25.73 18.39
C GLU A 628 1.71 -26.38 17.25
N ASP A 629 1.36 -27.61 16.85
CA ASP A 629 1.98 -28.26 15.71
C ASP A 629 1.78 -27.45 14.43
N ARG A 630 0.55 -26.90 14.21
CA ARG A 630 0.26 -26.02 13.09
C ARG A 630 1.07 -24.72 13.15
N MET A 631 1.02 -24.02 14.28
CA MET A 631 1.66 -22.70 14.42
C MET A 631 3.19 -22.80 14.30
N ARG A 632 3.81 -23.82 14.91
CA ARG A 632 5.27 -24.02 14.82
C ARG A 632 5.71 -24.23 13.37
N ASN A 633 4.97 -25.02 12.60
CA ASN A 633 5.30 -25.25 11.21
C ASN A 633 5.04 -24.00 10.35
N GLU A 634 3.93 -23.28 10.57
CA GLU A 634 3.64 -22.03 9.89
C GLU A 634 4.70 -20.95 10.18
N MET A 635 5.19 -20.86 11.43
CA MET A 635 6.27 -19.95 11.80
C MET A 635 7.58 -20.30 11.11
N SER A 636 7.98 -21.57 11.08
CA SER A 636 9.20 -22.03 10.39
C SER A 636 9.11 -21.77 8.88
N MET A 637 7.96 -22.04 8.26
CA MET A 637 7.70 -21.72 6.85
C MET A 637 7.75 -20.21 6.58
N ARG A 638 7.18 -19.42 7.46
CA ARG A 638 7.12 -17.96 7.32
C ARG A 638 8.48 -17.30 7.55
N LEU A 639 9.17 -17.64 8.64
CA LEU A 639 10.40 -16.99 9.05
C LEU A 639 11.63 -17.53 8.32
N MET A 640 11.79 -18.86 8.27
CA MET A 640 12.98 -19.54 7.77
C MET A 640 12.82 -20.20 6.41
N LYS A 641 11.59 -20.13 5.83
CA LYS A 641 11.27 -20.70 4.51
C LYS A 641 11.60 -22.18 4.37
N TYR A 642 11.41 -22.97 5.43
CA TYR A 642 11.56 -24.42 5.39
C TYR A 642 10.39 -25.13 6.07
N ASP A 643 10.05 -26.32 5.59
CA ASP A 643 9.06 -27.19 6.21
C ASP A 643 9.73 -28.00 7.33
N ALA A 644 9.41 -27.64 8.57
CA ALA A 644 9.98 -28.35 9.73
C ALA A 644 9.51 -29.81 9.87
N THR A 645 8.52 -30.24 9.08
CA THR A 645 8.07 -31.65 9.06
C THR A 645 8.82 -32.50 8.05
N ASP A 646 9.59 -31.92 7.15
CA ASP A 646 10.40 -32.65 6.18
C ASP A 646 11.63 -33.26 6.85
N HIS A 647 11.70 -34.61 6.85
CA HIS A 647 12.75 -35.38 7.47
C HIS A 647 14.13 -35.17 6.82
N ALA A 648 14.19 -34.62 5.61
CA ALA A 648 15.46 -34.36 4.92
C ALA A 648 16.36 -33.33 5.64
N TYR A 649 15.80 -32.53 6.55
CA TYR A 649 16.55 -31.56 7.36
C TYR A 649 17.20 -32.15 8.62
N TYR A 650 16.96 -33.41 8.93
CA TYR A 650 17.39 -34.02 10.19
C TYR A 650 18.33 -35.20 9.96
N ASP A 651 19.34 -35.30 10.82
CA ASP A 651 20.26 -36.42 10.83
C ASP A 651 19.64 -37.65 11.47
N LEU A 652 18.70 -37.45 12.39
CA LEU A 652 18.03 -38.53 13.11
C LEU A 652 16.58 -38.14 13.41
N VAL A 653 15.65 -39.01 13.09
CA VAL A 653 14.24 -38.90 13.51
C VAL A 653 13.99 -39.97 14.57
N VAL A 654 13.56 -39.55 15.75
CA VAL A 654 13.38 -40.44 16.91
C VAL A 654 11.91 -40.54 17.25
N ASN A 655 11.41 -41.77 17.31
CA ASN A 655 10.05 -42.01 17.83
C ASN A 655 10.13 -42.13 19.37
N THR A 656 9.44 -41.24 20.06
CA THR A 656 9.42 -41.17 21.52
C THR A 656 8.17 -41.81 22.13
N ALA A 657 7.55 -42.77 21.44
CA ALA A 657 6.31 -43.41 21.90
C ALA A 657 6.49 -44.24 23.17
N ASP A 658 7.57 -44.99 23.23
CA ASP A 658 7.78 -46.02 24.28
C ASP A 658 8.51 -45.45 25.51
N SER A 659 9.76 -45.06 25.37
CA SER A 659 10.60 -44.56 26.48
C SER A 659 11.37 -43.29 26.09
N LEU A 660 11.32 -42.28 26.94
CA LEU A 660 12.11 -41.06 26.74
C LEU A 660 13.59 -41.28 27.03
N ASP A 661 13.91 -42.20 27.95
CA ASP A 661 15.31 -42.53 28.30
C ASP A 661 15.97 -43.35 27.18
N GLU A 662 15.24 -44.26 26.54
CA GLU A 662 15.74 -44.99 25.35
C GLU A 662 15.99 -44.02 24.18
N ALA A 663 15.12 -43.02 24.01
CA ALA A 663 15.33 -41.98 23.02
C ALA A 663 16.59 -41.14 23.30
N VAL A 664 16.88 -40.82 24.56
CA VAL A 664 18.14 -40.17 24.98
C VAL A 664 19.36 -41.06 24.64
N ASP A 665 19.30 -42.35 24.98
CA ASP A 665 20.38 -43.27 24.69
C ASP A 665 20.63 -43.39 23.18
N GLN A 666 19.59 -43.49 22.39
CA GLN A 666 19.67 -43.52 20.92
C GLN A 666 20.35 -42.29 20.35
N ILE A 667 19.94 -41.09 20.83
CA ILE A 667 20.48 -39.80 20.38
C ILE A 667 21.96 -39.67 20.71
N VAL A 668 22.33 -39.98 21.97
CA VAL A 668 23.72 -39.87 22.43
C VAL A 668 24.62 -40.88 21.69
N ALA A 669 24.14 -42.12 21.48
CA ALA A 669 24.86 -43.12 20.72
C ALA A 669 25.08 -42.70 19.25
N ALA A 670 24.03 -42.22 18.59
CA ALA A 670 24.10 -41.73 17.20
C ALA A 670 25.04 -40.50 17.08
N TYR A 671 24.98 -39.55 18.03
CA TYR A 671 25.90 -38.42 18.07
C TYR A 671 27.36 -38.89 18.19
N ARG A 672 27.67 -39.76 19.15
CA ARG A 672 29.00 -40.28 19.37
C ARG A 672 29.54 -41.08 18.18
N GLN A 673 28.69 -41.81 17.51
CA GLN A 673 29.03 -42.52 16.28
C GLN A 673 29.41 -41.58 15.13
N LYS A 674 28.64 -40.48 14.99
CA LYS A 674 28.84 -39.51 13.90
C LYS A 674 30.03 -38.58 14.15
N PHE A 675 30.26 -38.18 15.41
CA PHE A 675 31.29 -37.23 15.82
C PHE A 675 32.16 -37.75 16.98
N PRO A 676 32.97 -38.76 16.75
CA PRO A 676 33.74 -39.41 17.82
C PRO A 676 34.77 -38.46 18.47
N ASP A 677 35.27 -37.49 17.74
CA ASP A 677 36.28 -36.53 18.21
C ASP A 677 35.69 -35.39 19.06
N LEU A 678 34.41 -35.05 18.88
CA LEU A 678 33.71 -34.04 19.66
C LEU A 678 33.00 -34.60 20.89
N ALA A 679 32.87 -35.89 21.00
CA ALA A 679 32.15 -36.58 22.07
C ALA A 679 33.03 -37.08 23.20
N ARG A 680 34.35 -36.78 23.17
CA ARG A 680 35.34 -37.07 24.22
C ARG A 680 35.32 -35.92 25.25
#